data_92c2e03942788d41ef1ebcfdea7880d7
#
_entry.id   92c2e03942788d41ef1ebcfdea7880d7
#
_cell.length_a   1.000
_cell.length_b   1.000
_cell.length_c   1.000
_cell.angle_alpha   90.00
_cell.angle_beta   90.00
_cell.angle_gamma   90.00
#
_symmetry.space_group_name_H-M   'P 1'
#
loop_
_entity.id
_entity.type
_entity.pdbx_description
1 polymer ?
#
loop_
_entity_poly.entity_id
_entity_poly.type
_entity_poly.pdbx_seq_one_letter_code
_entity_poly.pdbx_strand_id
1 'polypeptide(L)'
;MMRSVIYLCAGILLAGLNAVAASDSVDVTDRMQLADGLFRRSLFDLAAREYATLAETPDVPALDDVLFRLGECCRRLKKLPEAEAAYKRLIESFPESRNTLRARLQRALILMESGGASLDEAVAEFTKLSEASMPAEVRAAALYHGGETLEKLKRPDEALARYEVLVKEYVDTDYGMYAGLRKAWLLTRRNTAEDRRRALGIYLDLAHKAKDVKVVEEASYFAAQVSLLDGRHEESANLFLALRTKFPNSPRVTESALPAAWANYHAGRYKEGSELLDRLIGHAQHPDREEILYVKANCLRQLEQRADAVAMYTRQLTEFPKGKLAPPAQYERLSTLYSDGKYQEVLDAAAQIVSPLPEYADNIYWMSAESAVAVQKVEAAVQNYRMLVDKCPESPLVKDALYRLGWLLQKQETWESAAAWFQQVAERFPKDPLASKALYAAGVCRSRLGQSDAALRDWTALLTQYPESEEVAETLYQKAMEELRAKNPRAAGATLDERTRRFPNDARKAEVLYWRAAVARQTGERAEAEKLFRACLAASPPKEFEREAMLDLGLLLQEDGRNEEAAEIFQTLLDAPITERLGPDRLAWLAEFQLGQKRLDAAAKAANTLLSLKPDKGWVQTAWTLLGRIHRAKEERDPAIHAFKEALASGASTAYGAEAALRLGEMLMQGGHFDEAANYFNDAAARASTPELLGLRVHAYMGLARNAEAKGDEDAALRYYMSVGILFNDATLVPEALHKAATLLDKLGRGQEAQAMREELKARYPDSPLSRQGSTQTETQSREGKGGA
;
A
#
# COMPACT_ATOMS: atom_id res chain seq x y z
N MET A 1 -46.25 -3.70 -78.91
CA MET A 1 -47.58 -3.24 -79.43
C MET A 1 -48.21 -2.12 -78.60
N MET A 2 -47.75 -1.81 -77.39
CA MET A 2 -48.35 -0.76 -76.56
C MET A 2 -47.73 0.64 -76.77
N ARG A 3 -46.56 0.78 -77.38
CA ARG A 3 -45.92 2.08 -77.71
C ARG A 3 -46.43 2.71 -79.02
N SER A 4 -46.97 1.96 -79.95
CA SER A 4 -47.50 2.47 -81.23
C SER A 4 -48.88 3.06 -81.11
N VAL A 5 -49.68 2.74 -80.12
CA VAL A 5 -51.02 3.29 -79.87
C VAL A 5 -50.97 4.68 -79.26
N ILE A 6 -49.92 4.91 -78.41
CA ILE A 6 -49.78 6.21 -77.76
C ILE A 6 -49.33 7.31 -78.74
N TYR A 7 -48.53 6.97 -79.77
CA TYR A 7 -48.10 7.94 -80.73
C TYR A 7 -49.18 8.26 -81.76
N LEU A 8 -50.14 7.34 -81.98
CA LEU A 8 -51.27 7.61 -82.93
C LEU A 8 -52.31 8.51 -82.28
N CYS A 9 -52.53 8.38 -80.95
CA CYS A 9 -53.44 9.26 -80.21
C CYS A 9 -52.84 10.68 -80.03
N ALA A 10 -51.50 10.77 -79.82
CA ALA A 10 -50.83 12.05 -79.72
C ALA A 10 -50.77 12.81 -81.07
N GLY A 11 -50.68 12.10 -82.18
CA GLY A 11 -50.68 12.67 -83.56
C GLY A 11 -52.07 13.24 -83.95
N ILE A 12 -53.13 12.65 -83.58
CA ILE A 12 -54.47 13.12 -83.84
C ILE A 12 -54.86 14.31 -82.94
N LEU A 13 -54.30 14.36 -81.74
CA LEU A 13 -54.53 15.51 -80.90
C LEU A 13 -53.66 16.71 -81.29
N LEU A 14 -52.48 16.54 -81.86
CA LEU A 14 -51.61 17.61 -82.36
C LEU A 14 -52.12 18.17 -83.73
N ALA A 15 -52.79 17.39 -84.56
CA ALA A 15 -53.45 17.86 -85.79
C ALA A 15 -54.77 18.66 -85.51
N GLY A 16 -55.40 18.35 -84.38
CA GLY A 16 -56.55 19.12 -83.95
C GLY A 16 -56.18 20.47 -83.29
N LEU A 17 -55.02 20.57 -82.72
CA LEU A 17 -54.51 21.79 -82.03
C LEU A 17 -53.89 22.83 -83.05
N ASN A 18 -53.42 22.40 -84.24
CA ASN A 18 -53.00 23.35 -85.26
C ASN A 18 -54.14 23.92 -86.12
N ALA A 19 -55.38 23.36 -85.95
CA ALA A 19 -56.53 23.89 -86.61
C ALA A 19 -57.27 24.98 -85.80
N VAL A 20 -56.93 25.18 -84.61
CA VAL A 20 -57.54 26.20 -83.71
C VAL A 20 -56.71 27.50 -83.64
N ALA A 21 -55.63 27.58 -84.48
CA ALA A 21 -54.82 28.81 -84.53
C ALA A 21 -55.42 29.83 -85.59
N ALA A 22 -56.66 29.66 -86.00
CA ALA A 22 -57.31 30.59 -86.85
C ALA A 22 -58.79 30.79 -86.51
N SER A 23 -59.07 31.26 -85.30
CA SER A 23 -60.28 32.12 -85.06
C SER A 23 -60.14 32.75 -83.68
N ASP A 24 -59.80 34.01 -83.60
CA ASP A 24 -59.91 34.88 -82.42
C ASP A 24 -61.37 35.06 -82.09
N SER A 25 -61.93 34.21 -81.24
CA SER A 25 -63.05 34.40 -80.35
C SER A 25 -63.57 33.07 -79.72
N VAL A 26 -62.75 32.34 -79.08
CA VAL A 26 -63.29 31.39 -78.11
C VAL A 26 -63.85 32.26 -77.00
N ASP A 27 -65.18 32.13 -76.73
CA ASP A 27 -65.85 32.88 -75.71
C ASP A 27 -65.07 32.66 -74.34
N VAL A 28 -64.87 33.76 -73.67
CA VAL A 28 -64.17 33.78 -72.38
C VAL A 28 -64.81 32.74 -71.48
N THR A 29 -66.12 32.54 -71.54
CA THR A 29 -66.91 31.55 -70.74
C THR A 29 -66.50 30.13 -71.09
N ASP A 30 -66.36 29.77 -72.39
CA ASP A 30 -65.98 28.44 -72.80
C ASP A 30 -64.54 28.10 -72.38
N ARG A 31 -63.62 29.09 -72.51
CA ARG A 31 -62.23 28.95 -72.03
C ARG A 31 -62.14 28.74 -70.52
N MET A 32 -62.94 29.48 -69.73
CA MET A 32 -63.03 29.32 -68.32
C MET A 32 -63.60 27.94 -67.92
N GLN A 33 -64.63 27.46 -68.61
CA GLN A 33 -65.10 26.09 -68.32
C GLN A 33 -64.10 25.03 -68.68
N LEU A 34 -63.30 25.22 -69.78
CA LEU A 34 -62.25 24.31 -70.17
C LEU A 34 -61.19 24.30 -69.10
N ALA A 35 -60.68 25.46 -68.66
CA ALA A 35 -59.66 25.62 -67.60
C ALA A 35 -60.08 24.96 -66.29
N ASP A 36 -61.35 25.16 -65.89
CA ASP A 36 -61.94 24.54 -64.73
C ASP A 36 -62.09 23.01 -64.83
N GLY A 37 -62.45 22.57 -66.05
CA GLY A 37 -62.54 21.14 -66.38
C GLY A 37 -61.20 20.44 -66.29
N LEU A 38 -60.17 21.08 -66.80
CA LEU A 38 -58.74 20.62 -66.75
C LEU A 38 -58.23 20.59 -65.32
N PHE A 39 -58.49 21.66 -64.53
CA PHE A 39 -58.14 21.75 -63.13
C PHE A 39 -58.73 20.60 -62.30
N ARG A 40 -60.09 20.36 -62.47
CA ARG A 40 -60.73 19.27 -61.77
C ARG A 40 -60.18 17.88 -62.09
N ARG A 41 -59.64 17.68 -63.27
CA ARG A 41 -59.00 16.45 -63.70
C ARG A 41 -57.50 16.39 -63.34
N SER A 42 -56.97 17.36 -62.56
CA SER A 42 -55.59 17.47 -62.17
C SER A 42 -54.59 17.63 -63.33
N LEU A 43 -55.07 18.08 -64.49
CA LEU A 43 -54.26 18.42 -65.68
C LEU A 43 -53.72 19.84 -65.54
N PHE A 44 -52.89 20.05 -64.49
CA PHE A 44 -52.49 21.38 -64.04
C PHE A 44 -51.66 22.17 -65.03
N ASP A 45 -50.82 21.49 -65.85
CA ASP A 45 -50.04 22.20 -66.87
C ASP A 45 -50.97 22.81 -67.98
N LEU A 46 -51.98 22.09 -68.39
CA LEU A 46 -52.93 22.57 -69.43
C LEU A 46 -53.87 23.63 -68.76
N ALA A 47 -54.36 23.37 -67.60
CA ALA A 47 -55.16 24.32 -66.84
C ALA A 47 -54.43 25.66 -66.61
N ALA A 48 -53.12 25.59 -66.26
CA ALA A 48 -52.32 26.81 -66.05
C ALA A 48 -52.17 27.66 -67.30
N ARG A 49 -52.04 27.04 -68.50
CA ARG A 49 -51.98 27.78 -69.79
C ARG A 49 -53.28 28.51 -70.09
N GLU A 50 -54.42 27.81 -69.94
CA GLU A 50 -55.73 28.44 -70.16
C GLU A 50 -55.98 29.55 -69.11
N TYR A 51 -55.68 29.32 -67.80
CA TYR A 51 -55.87 30.38 -66.83
C TYR A 51 -54.87 31.55 -67.05
N ALA A 52 -53.63 31.30 -67.50
CA ALA A 52 -52.69 32.37 -67.83
C ALA A 52 -53.24 33.21 -69.02
N THR A 53 -53.76 32.60 -70.04
CA THR A 53 -54.41 33.32 -71.18
C THR A 53 -55.63 34.11 -70.73
N LEU A 54 -56.48 33.57 -69.90
CA LEU A 54 -57.55 34.26 -69.22
C LEU A 54 -57.16 35.44 -68.42
N ALA A 55 -56.06 35.31 -67.67
CA ALA A 55 -55.52 36.34 -66.84
C ALA A 55 -55.05 37.58 -67.58
N GLU A 56 -54.65 37.42 -68.85
CA GLU A 56 -54.23 38.52 -69.75
C GLU A 56 -55.35 39.04 -70.61
N THR A 57 -56.53 38.39 -70.64
CA THR A 57 -57.72 38.81 -71.40
C THR A 57 -58.43 39.95 -70.68
N PRO A 58 -58.75 41.08 -71.37
CA PRO A 58 -59.55 42.16 -70.75
C PRO A 58 -60.95 41.67 -70.36
N ASP A 59 -61.50 42.30 -69.30
CA ASP A 59 -62.92 42.12 -68.81
C ASP A 59 -63.29 40.68 -68.46
N VAL A 60 -62.38 39.80 -68.03
CA VAL A 60 -62.68 38.42 -67.66
C VAL A 60 -63.53 38.43 -66.37
N PRO A 61 -64.71 37.74 -66.41
CA PRO A 61 -65.53 37.57 -65.17
C PRO A 61 -64.74 36.80 -64.12
N ALA A 62 -64.87 37.19 -62.89
CA ALA A 62 -64.20 36.54 -61.71
C ALA A 62 -62.69 36.32 -61.91
N LEU A 63 -61.96 37.35 -62.37
CA LEU A 63 -60.56 37.33 -62.64
C LEU A 63 -59.78 36.97 -61.31
N ASP A 64 -60.30 37.31 -60.16
CA ASP A 64 -59.80 36.88 -58.88
C ASP A 64 -59.81 35.36 -58.70
N ASP A 65 -60.86 34.64 -59.10
CA ASP A 65 -60.88 33.16 -59.12
C ASP A 65 -59.87 32.57 -60.11
N VAL A 66 -59.76 33.20 -61.33
CA VAL A 66 -58.79 32.81 -62.35
C VAL A 66 -57.36 32.92 -61.79
N LEU A 67 -56.98 34.02 -61.24
CA LEU A 67 -55.66 34.26 -60.66
C LEU A 67 -55.37 33.30 -59.52
N PHE A 68 -56.37 33.04 -58.69
CA PHE A 68 -56.19 32.09 -57.58
C PHE A 68 -55.93 30.67 -58.15
N ARG A 69 -56.68 30.20 -59.11
CA ARG A 69 -56.53 28.87 -59.72
C ARG A 69 -55.23 28.76 -60.54
N LEU A 70 -54.84 29.82 -61.22
CA LEU A 70 -53.52 29.90 -61.88
C LEU A 70 -52.40 29.67 -60.86
N GLY A 71 -52.43 30.41 -59.76
CA GLY A 71 -51.47 30.26 -58.65
C GLY A 71 -51.45 28.83 -58.09
N GLU A 72 -52.64 28.21 -57.87
CA GLU A 72 -52.76 26.81 -57.48
C GLU A 72 -52.19 25.80 -58.44
N CYS A 73 -52.45 26.00 -59.76
CA CYS A 73 -51.84 25.17 -60.82
C CYS A 73 -50.30 25.27 -60.81
N CYS A 74 -49.77 26.50 -60.85
CA CYS A 74 -48.32 26.76 -60.83
C CYS A 74 -47.65 26.17 -59.58
N ARG A 75 -48.27 26.30 -58.44
CA ARG A 75 -47.76 25.71 -57.20
C ARG A 75 -47.67 24.20 -57.25
N ARG A 76 -48.74 23.52 -57.79
CA ARG A 76 -48.75 22.05 -57.94
C ARG A 76 -47.71 21.58 -58.96
N LEU A 77 -47.38 22.40 -59.94
CA LEU A 77 -46.33 22.15 -60.93
C LEU A 77 -44.93 22.53 -60.45
N LYS A 78 -44.80 23.00 -59.18
CA LYS A 78 -43.56 23.51 -58.61
C LYS A 78 -42.98 24.72 -59.30
N LYS A 79 -43.80 25.44 -60.07
CA LYS A 79 -43.45 26.70 -60.72
C LYS A 79 -43.72 27.84 -59.73
N LEU A 80 -42.84 27.91 -58.67
CA LEU A 80 -43.07 28.82 -57.54
C LEU A 80 -43.07 30.32 -57.91
N PRO A 81 -42.19 30.81 -58.81
CA PRO A 81 -42.21 32.23 -59.20
C PRO A 81 -43.48 32.64 -59.90
N GLU A 82 -44.02 31.80 -60.82
CA GLU A 82 -45.27 32.06 -61.54
C GLU A 82 -46.48 31.97 -60.60
N ALA A 83 -46.46 31.07 -59.65
CA ALA A 83 -47.47 30.95 -58.63
C ALA A 83 -47.50 32.21 -57.72
N GLU A 84 -46.32 32.67 -57.29
CA GLU A 84 -46.22 33.91 -56.45
C GLU A 84 -46.72 35.14 -57.24
N ALA A 85 -46.31 35.26 -58.48
CA ALA A 85 -46.77 36.38 -59.34
C ALA A 85 -48.32 36.39 -59.48
N ALA A 86 -48.94 35.23 -59.69
CA ALA A 86 -50.41 35.13 -59.79
C ALA A 86 -51.08 35.49 -58.45
N TYR A 87 -50.63 34.97 -57.35
CA TYR A 87 -51.19 35.34 -56.02
C TYR A 87 -50.96 36.81 -55.67
N LYS A 88 -49.79 37.36 -55.98
CA LYS A 88 -49.43 38.75 -55.75
C LYS A 88 -50.40 39.66 -56.55
N ARG A 89 -50.59 39.41 -57.81
CA ARG A 89 -51.53 40.15 -58.67
C ARG A 89 -52.96 40.09 -58.13
N LEU A 90 -53.43 38.93 -57.66
CA LEU A 90 -54.74 38.76 -57.07
C LEU A 90 -54.87 39.67 -55.84
N ILE A 91 -53.86 39.63 -54.94
CA ILE A 91 -53.87 40.35 -53.66
C ILE A 91 -53.91 41.88 -53.92
N GLU A 92 -53.14 42.33 -54.88
CA GLU A 92 -53.01 43.74 -55.24
C GLU A 92 -54.26 44.27 -55.99
N SER A 93 -54.80 43.46 -56.89
CA SER A 93 -55.91 43.90 -57.74
C SER A 93 -57.29 43.67 -57.12
N PHE A 94 -57.39 42.68 -56.19
CA PHE A 94 -58.69 42.26 -55.61
C PHE A 94 -58.60 42.09 -54.08
N PRO A 95 -58.27 43.14 -53.34
CA PRO A 95 -58.05 43.03 -51.89
C PRO A 95 -59.26 42.50 -51.12
N GLU A 96 -60.47 42.72 -51.59
CA GLU A 96 -61.71 42.31 -50.95
C GLU A 96 -62.25 40.94 -51.45
N SER A 97 -61.50 40.29 -52.32
CA SER A 97 -61.90 38.97 -52.83
C SER A 97 -61.89 37.92 -51.72
N ARG A 98 -62.85 37.00 -51.80
CA ARG A 98 -62.92 35.80 -50.92
C ARG A 98 -61.63 34.95 -50.96
N ASN A 99 -60.86 35.05 -52.08
CA ASN A 99 -59.66 34.30 -52.30
C ASN A 99 -58.41 34.99 -51.73
N THR A 100 -58.50 36.27 -51.39
CA THR A 100 -57.35 37.10 -51.03
C THR A 100 -56.63 36.55 -49.80
N LEU A 101 -57.38 36.16 -48.76
CA LEU A 101 -56.73 35.57 -47.56
C LEU A 101 -56.02 34.25 -47.87
N ARG A 102 -56.65 33.40 -48.70
CA ARG A 102 -56.00 32.14 -49.13
C ARG A 102 -54.80 32.41 -50.00
N ALA A 103 -54.89 33.34 -50.94
CA ALA A 103 -53.78 33.75 -51.83
C ALA A 103 -52.61 34.30 -51.01
N ARG A 104 -52.86 35.15 -49.99
CA ARG A 104 -51.83 35.64 -49.07
C ARG A 104 -51.15 34.50 -48.31
N LEU A 105 -51.94 33.55 -47.77
CA LEU A 105 -51.37 32.38 -47.09
C LEU A 105 -50.48 31.54 -48.02
N GLN A 106 -50.99 31.23 -49.25
CA GLN A 106 -50.26 30.47 -50.25
C GLN A 106 -48.99 31.21 -50.70
N ARG A 107 -49.06 32.52 -50.94
CA ARG A 107 -47.87 33.33 -51.27
C ARG A 107 -46.84 33.31 -50.12
N ALA A 108 -47.29 33.48 -48.91
CA ALA A 108 -46.36 33.41 -47.75
C ALA A 108 -45.64 32.02 -47.64
N LEU A 109 -46.39 30.91 -47.91
CA LEU A 109 -45.82 29.58 -47.95
C LEU A 109 -44.77 29.42 -49.08
N ILE A 110 -45.04 30.00 -50.28
CA ILE A 110 -44.07 30.00 -51.37
C ILE A 110 -42.80 30.79 -51.01
N LEU A 111 -42.94 31.96 -50.42
CA LEU A 111 -41.82 32.78 -49.93
C LEU A 111 -40.99 32.05 -48.89
N MET A 112 -41.67 31.30 -48.00
CA MET A 112 -40.99 30.44 -47.01
C MET A 112 -40.22 29.29 -47.68
N GLU A 113 -40.79 28.68 -48.75
CA GLU A 113 -40.15 27.59 -49.50
C GLU A 113 -38.98 28.09 -50.31
N SER A 114 -39.05 29.26 -50.92
CA SER A 114 -38.02 29.89 -51.72
C SER A 114 -36.77 30.22 -50.90
N GLY A 115 -36.95 30.52 -49.61
CA GLY A 115 -35.81 30.74 -48.68
C GLY A 115 -35.09 32.08 -48.95
N GLY A 116 -33.89 32.20 -48.36
CA GLY A 116 -33.06 33.39 -48.54
C GLY A 116 -33.71 34.69 -48.05
N ALA A 117 -33.59 35.74 -48.90
CA ALA A 117 -34.16 37.05 -48.59
C ALA A 117 -35.71 37.07 -48.51
N SER A 118 -36.39 36.10 -49.12
CA SER A 118 -37.84 36.00 -49.09
C SER A 118 -38.41 35.61 -47.73
N LEU A 119 -37.58 35.08 -46.82
CA LEU A 119 -38.05 34.64 -45.50
C LEU A 119 -38.56 35.81 -44.64
N ASP A 120 -37.92 36.99 -44.70
CA ASP A 120 -38.39 38.15 -43.95
C ASP A 120 -39.74 38.68 -44.44
N GLU A 121 -39.96 38.64 -45.78
CA GLU A 121 -41.21 38.96 -46.38
C GLU A 121 -42.29 37.95 -46.01
N ALA A 122 -41.96 36.64 -45.99
CA ALA A 122 -42.86 35.58 -45.51
C ALA A 122 -43.28 35.84 -44.08
N VAL A 123 -42.33 36.15 -43.17
CA VAL A 123 -42.64 36.47 -41.75
C VAL A 123 -43.57 37.66 -41.66
N ALA A 124 -43.35 38.71 -42.46
CA ALA A 124 -44.25 39.88 -42.48
C ALA A 124 -45.68 39.54 -42.91
N GLU A 125 -45.85 38.72 -43.95
CA GLU A 125 -47.14 38.25 -44.37
C GLU A 125 -47.81 37.33 -43.35
N PHE A 126 -47.06 36.34 -42.80
CA PHE A 126 -47.62 35.50 -41.72
C PHE A 126 -47.99 36.33 -40.47
N THR A 127 -47.28 37.42 -40.17
CA THR A 127 -47.63 38.30 -39.03
C THR A 127 -48.99 38.92 -39.24
N LYS A 128 -49.27 39.47 -40.44
CA LYS A 128 -50.57 40.04 -40.79
C LYS A 128 -51.68 38.98 -40.74
N LEU A 129 -51.42 37.77 -41.23
CA LEU A 129 -52.38 36.66 -41.21
C LEU A 129 -52.59 36.01 -39.84
N SER A 130 -51.72 36.35 -38.85
CA SER A 130 -51.81 35.86 -37.49
C SER A 130 -52.61 36.79 -36.56
N GLU A 131 -53.14 37.91 -37.06
CA GLU A 131 -53.95 38.83 -36.25
C GLU A 131 -55.24 38.15 -35.77
N ALA A 132 -55.75 38.63 -34.60
CA ALA A 132 -56.89 38.01 -33.97
C ALA A 132 -58.21 38.13 -34.78
N SER A 133 -58.27 39.06 -35.73
CA SER A 133 -59.41 39.28 -36.63
C SER A 133 -59.50 38.26 -37.77
N MET A 134 -58.43 37.47 -37.98
CA MET A 134 -58.37 36.49 -39.06
C MET A 134 -59.16 35.20 -38.75
N PRO A 135 -59.69 34.51 -39.79
CA PRO A 135 -60.33 33.20 -39.58
C PRO A 135 -59.37 32.21 -38.89
N ALA A 136 -59.94 31.42 -37.94
CA ALA A 136 -59.19 30.54 -37.08
C ALA A 136 -58.20 29.63 -37.84
N GLU A 137 -58.62 29.02 -38.96
CA GLU A 137 -57.74 28.14 -39.79
C GLU A 137 -56.57 28.90 -40.41
N VAL A 138 -56.81 30.10 -40.94
CA VAL A 138 -55.79 30.95 -41.57
C VAL A 138 -54.80 31.43 -40.49
N ARG A 139 -55.31 31.87 -39.35
CA ARG A 139 -54.50 32.31 -38.23
C ARG A 139 -53.64 31.22 -37.66
N ALA A 140 -54.20 30.02 -37.49
CA ALA A 140 -53.46 28.87 -36.98
C ALA A 140 -52.32 28.46 -37.94
N ALA A 141 -52.62 28.37 -39.26
CA ALA A 141 -51.63 28.10 -40.29
C ALA A 141 -50.50 29.17 -40.31
N ALA A 142 -50.92 30.46 -40.25
CA ALA A 142 -49.98 31.59 -40.25
C ALA A 142 -49.07 31.62 -39.05
N LEU A 143 -49.59 31.34 -37.89
CA LEU A 143 -48.81 31.22 -36.65
C LEU A 143 -47.81 30.07 -36.74
N TYR A 144 -48.25 28.90 -37.23
CA TYR A 144 -47.40 27.72 -37.33
C TYR A 144 -46.26 27.93 -38.33
N HIS A 145 -46.60 28.26 -39.59
CA HIS A 145 -45.58 28.42 -40.61
C HIS A 145 -44.76 29.68 -40.44
N GLY A 146 -45.33 30.72 -39.85
CA GLY A 146 -44.52 31.88 -39.40
C GLY A 146 -43.51 31.52 -38.34
N GLY A 147 -43.87 30.61 -37.40
CA GLY A 147 -42.91 30.04 -36.44
C GLY A 147 -41.82 29.26 -37.11
N GLU A 148 -42.14 28.35 -38.06
CA GLU A 148 -41.12 27.59 -38.82
C GLU A 148 -40.20 28.52 -39.65
N THR A 149 -40.74 29.62 -40.21
CA THR A 149 -39.96 30.63 -40.94
C THR A 149 -38.97 31.35 -40.04
N LEU A 150 -39.40 31.71 -38.81
CA LEU A 150 -38.54 32.32 -37.82
C LEU A 150 -37.43 31.39 -37.35
N GLU A 151 -37.73 30.09 -37.24
CA GLU A 151 -36.66 29.09 -36.96
C GLU A 151 -35.61 29.05 -38.07
N LYS A 152 -36.05 29.08 -39.36
CA LYS A 152 -35.13 29.14 -40.51
C LYS A 152 -34.24 30.40 -40.46
N LEU A 153 -34.81 31.53 -40.04
CA LEU A 153 -34.11 32.79 -39.80
C LEU A 153 -33.26 32.81 -38.51
N LYS A 154 -33.23 31.73 -37.73
CA LYS A 154 -32.49 31.64 -36.46
C LYS A 154 -33.05 32.65 -35.41
N ARG A 155 -34.32 32.92 -35.40
CA ARG A 155 -35.02 33.80 -34.46
C ARG A 155 -35.96 32.95 -33.54
N PRO A 156 -35.37 32.09 -32.65
CA PRO A 156 -36.13 31.09 -31.89
C PRO A 156 -37.10 31.69 -30.86
N ASP A 157 -36.79 32.87 -30.31
CA ASP A 157 -37.63 33.50 -29.29
C ASP A 157 -38.98 33.97 -29.88
N GLU A 158 -38.92 34.52 -31.07
CA GLU A 158 -40.12 34.94 -31.79
C GLU A 158 -40.92 33.72 -32.30
N ALA A 159 -40.26 32.66 -32.69
CA ALA A 159 -40.92 31.42 -33.05
C ALA A 159 -41.66 30.82 -31.81
N LEU A 160 -40.98 30.79 -30.66
CA LEU A 160 -41.61 30.36 -29.42
C LEU A 160 -42.85 31.12 -29.06
N ALA A 161 -42.85 32.46 -29.22
CA ALA A 161 -44.00 33.29 -28.98
C ALA A 161 -45.19 32.88 -29.87
N ARG A 162 -44.95 32.56 -31.15
CA ARG A 162 -46.00 32.09 -32.06
C ARG A 162 -46.56 30.72 -31.68
N TYR A 163 -45.67 29.79 -31.36
CA TYR A 163 -46.09 28.45 -30.93
C TYR A 163 -46.83 28.48 -29.57
N GLU A 164 -46.48 29.43 -28.67
CA GLU A 164 -47.21 29.64 -27.44
C GLU A 164 -48.66 29.93 -27.65
N VAL A 165 -48.99 30.81 -28.61
CA VAL A 165 -50.35 31.12 -28.98
C VAL A 165 -51.09 29.88 -29.50
N LEU A 166 -50.45 29.12 -30.38
CA LEU A 166 -51.01 27.90 -30.92
C LEU A 166 -51.33 26.85 -29.86
N VAL A 167 -50.40 26.59 -28.99
CA VAL A 167 -50.57 25.63 -27.87
C VAL A 167 -51.67 26.05 -26.93
N LYS A 168 -51.85 27.35 -26.77
CA LYS A 168 -52.87 27.89 -25.85
C LYS A 168 -54.27 27.95 -26.47
N GLU A 169 -54.35 28.41 -27.75
CA GLU A 169 -55.67 28.75 -28.35
C GLU A 169 -56.17 27.66 -29.33
N TYR A 170 -55.24 26.79 -29.81
CA TYR A 170 -55.52 25.81 -30.86
C TYR A 170 -55.08 24.38 -30.47
N VAL A 171 -55.12 24.06 -29.17
CA VAL A 171 -54.56 22.84 -28.56
C VAL A 171 -55.05 21.55 -29.22
N ASP A 172 -56.30 21.48 -29.61
CA ASP A 172 -56.93 20.29 -30.20
C ASP A 172 -56.81 20.19 -31.73
N THR A 173 -56.10 21.12 -32.33
CA THR A 173 -55.82 21.12 -33.79
C THR A 173 -54.48 20.50 -34.14
N ASP A 174 -54.31 20.03 -35.38
CA ASP A 174 -53.02 19.54 -35.85
C ASP A 174 -51.93 20.62 -35.66
N TYR A 175 -52.21 21.87 -36.02
CA TYR A 175 -51.26 22.97 -35.84
C TYR A 175 -50.86 23.17 -34.37
N GLY A 176 -51.80 23.04 -33.43
CA GLY A 176 -51.50 23.15 -31.99
C GLY A 176 -50.62 21.99 -31.49
N MET A 177 -50.92 20.75 -31.94
CA MET A 177 -50.11 19.58 -31.58
C MET A 177 -48.70 19.68 -32.15
N TYR A 178 -48.56 19.99 -33.45
CA TYR A 178 -47.22 20.15 -34.08
C TYR A 178 -46.46 21.36 -33.51
N ALA A 179 -47.15 22.46 -33.22
CA ALA A 179 -46.53 23.60 -32.55
C ALA A 179 -46.06 23.27 -31.17
N GLY A 180 -46.75 22.42 -30.42
CA GLY A 180 -46.33 21.88 -29.13
C GLY A 180 -45.03 21.13 -29.26
N LEU A 181 -44.89 20.23 -30.24
CA LEU A 181 -43.61 19.53 -30.48
C LEU A 181 -42.47 20.49 -30.80
N ARG A 182 -42.70 21.48 -31.69
CA ARG A 182 -41.70 22.49 -32.10
C ARG A 182 -41.31 23.37 -30.91
N LYS A 183 -42.27 23.82 -30.14
CA LYS A 183 -42.02 24.60 -28.92
C LYS A 183 -41.16 23.81 -27.93
N ALA A 184 -41.53 22.58 -27.61
CA ALA A 184 -40.78 21.76 -26.69
C ALA A 184 -39.36 21.47 -27.22
N TRP A 185 -39.20 21.26 -28.51
CA TRP A 185 -37.89 21.10 -29.13
C TRP A 185 -37.00 22.36 -29.01
N LEU A 186 -37.54 23.55 -29.26
CA LEU A 186 -36.81 24.81 -29.09
C LEU A 186 -36.43 25.06 -27.62
N LEU A 187 -37.29 24.76 -26.66
CA LEU A 187 -37.02 24.84 -25.22
C LEU A 187 -35.88 23.86 -24.85
N THR A 188 -35.91 22.64 -25.39
CA THR A 188 -34.84 21.66 -25.13
C THR A 188 -33.49 22.19 -25.61
N ARG A 189 -33.46 22.87 -26.78
CA ARG A 189 -32.21 23.45 -27.32
C ARG A 189 -31.63 24.61 -26.54
N ARG A 190 -32.45 25.37 -25.80
CA ARG A 190 -31.97 26.40 -24.86
C ARG A 190 -31.21 25.81 -23.68
N ASN A 191 -31.47 24.55 -23.36
CA ASN A 191 -30.76 23.70 -22.42
C ASN A 191 -30.66 24.25 -20.97
N THR A 192 -31.56 25.17 -20.56
CA THR A 192 -31.69 25.56 -19.15
C THR A 192 -32.51 24.49 -18.41
N ALA A 193 -32.30 24.35 -17.08
CA ALA A 193 -33.08 23.39 -16.29
C ALA A 193 -34.56 23.68 -16.29
N GLU A 194 -34.95 24.97 -16.35
CA GLU A 194 -36.35 25.39 -16.43
C GLU A 194 -36.97 25.04 -17.79
N ASP A 195 -36.27 25.38 -18.87
CA ASP A 195 -36.73 25.06 -20.21
C ASP A 195 -36.85 23.56 -20.46
N ARG A 196 -35.88 22.74 -19.94
CA ARG A 196 -36.02 21.28 -20.01
C ARG A 196 -37.26 20.77 -19.30
N ARG A 197 -37.59 21.28 -18.09
CA ARG A 197 -38.83 20.89 -17.36
C ARG A 197 -40.07 21.27 -18.11
N ARG A 198 -40.11 22.49 -18.68
CA ARG A 198 -41.22 22.96 -19.50
C ARG A 198 -41.39 22.10 -20.77
N ALA A 199 -40.30 21.81 -21.46
CA ALA A 199 -40.30 20.93 -22.62
C ALA A 199 -40.81 19.53 -22.27
N LEU A 200 -40.31 18.93 -21.18
CA LEU A 200 -40.77 17.63 -20.72
C LEU A 200 -42.27 17.61 -20.45
N GLY A 201 -42.77 18.62 -19.76
CA GLY A 201 -44.23 18.72 -19.50
C GLY A 201 -45.05 18.75 -20.79
N ILE A 202 -44.60 19.49 -21.79
CA ILE A 202 -45.30 19.57 -23.09
C ILE A 202 -45.22 18.22 -23.82
N TYR A 203 -44.06 17.58 -23.84
CA TYR A 203 -43.91 16.26 -24.52
C TYR A 203 -44.76 15.18 -23.85
N LEU A 204 -44.82 15.13 -22.51
CA LEU A 204 -45.64 14.17 -21.77
C LEU A 204 -47.12 14.39 -22.03
N ASP A 205 -47.56 15.67 -22.06
CA ASP A 205 -48.93 16.00 -22.37
C ASP A 205 -49.35 15.59 -23.77
N LEU A 206 -48.51 15.87 -24.76
CA LEU A 206 -48.72 15.43 -26.15
C LEU A 206 -48.68 13.89 -26.28
N ALA A 207 -47.76 13.20 -25.64
CA ALA A 207 -47.69 11.76 -25.66
C ALA A 207 -48.94 11.06 -25.09
N HIS A 208 -49.62 11.75 -24.19
CA HIS A 208 -50.86 11.27 -23.55
C HIS A 208 -52.16 11.67 -24.27
N LYS A 209 -52.24 12.92 -24.76
CA LYS A 209 -53.50 13.49 -25.28
C LYS A 209 -53.59 13.57 -26.77
N ALA A 210 -52.46 13.58 -27.51
CA ALA A 210 -52.52 13.76 -28.96
C ALA A 210 -53.24 12.59 -29.67
N LYS A 211 -54.03 12.94 -30.69
CA LYS A 211 -54.75 11.95 -31.52
C LYS A 211 -53.90 11.41 -32.64
N ASP A 212 -52.96 12.19 -33.13
CA ASP A 212 -52.05 11.80 -34.19
C ASP A 212 -50.97 10.86 -33.61
N VAL A 213 -50.91 9.65 -34.11
CA VAL A 213 -49.97 8.60 -33.70
C VAL A 213 -48.51 9.04 -33.87
N LYS A 214 -48.21 9.82 -34.90
CA LYS A 214 -46.85 10.36 -35.12
C LYS A 214 -46.47 11.37 -34.08
N VAL A 215 -47.38 12.24 -33.69
CA VAL A 215 -47.14 13.20 -32.59
C VAL A 215 -46.91 12.47 -31.26
N VAL A 216 -47.71 11.46 -30.98
CA VAL A 216 -47.53 10.62 -29.76
C VAL A 216 -46.17 9.92 -29.77
N GLU A 217 -45.79 9.37 -30.89
CA GLU A 217 -44.52 8.68 -31.04
C GLU A 217 -43.32 9.61 -30.81
N GLU A 218 -43.29 10.76 -31.54
CA GLU A 218 -42.23 11.75 -31.41
C GLU A 218 -42.18 12.36 -30.02
N ALA A 219 -43.32 12.72 -29.44
CA ALA A 219 -43.43 13.29 -28.10
C ALA A 219 -42.91 12.29 -27.06
N SER A 220 -43.28 11.00 -27.16
CA SER A 220 -42.77 9.96 -26.27
C SER A 220 -41.24 9.80 -26.35
N TYR A 221 -40.70 9.83 -27.60
CA TYR A 221 -39.26 9.74 -27.83
C TYR A 221 -38.50 10.93 -27.20
N PHE A 222 -38.95 12.17 -27.48
CA PHE A 222 -38.29 13.37 -26.97
C PHE A 222 -38.50 13.55 -25.45
N ALA A 223 -39.65 13.13 -24.92
CA ALA A 223 -39.84 13.10 -23.46
C ALA A 223 -38.78 12.25 -22.77
N ALA A 224 -38.54 11.06 -23.28
CA ALA A 224 -37.51 10.16 -22.75
C ALA A 224 -36.09 10.76 -22.85
N GLN A 225 -35.78 11.41 -23.99
CA GLN A 225 -34.49 12.08 -24.17
C GLN A 225 -34.30 13.27 -23.22
N VAL A 226 -35.33 14.11 -23.07
CA VAL A 226 -35.25 15.29 -22.17
C VAL A 226 -35.13 14.83 -20.72
N SER A 227 -35.83 13.76 -20.32
CA SER A 227 -35.67 13.18 -18.99
C SER A 227 -34.24 12.70 -18.75
N LEU A 228 -33.58 12.09 -19.76
CA LEU A 228 -32.17 11.70 -19.67
C LEU A 228 -31.25 12.92 -19.48
N LEU A 229 -31.45 13.96 -20.29
CA LEU A 229 -30.67 15.20 -20.20
C LEU A 229 -30.88 15.95 -18.87
N ASP A 230 -32.06 15.83 -18.25
CA ASP A 230 -32.39 16.43 -16.95
C ASP A 230 -31.94 15.57 -15.76
N GLY A 231 -31.23 14.43 -16.02
CA GLY A 231 -30.74 13.52 -14.99
C GLY A 231 -31.81 12.63 -14.35
N ARG A 232 -33.03 12.59 -14.92
CA ARG A 232 -34.15 11.74 -14.44
C ARG A 232 -34.07 10.36 -15.09
N HIS A 233 -33.01 9.65 -14.72
CA HIS A 233 -32.60 8.43 -15.42
C HIS A 233 -33.66 7.32 -15.37
N GLU A 234 -34.29 7.11 -14.21
CA GLU A 234 -35.33 6.11 -14.05
C GLU A 234 -36.58 6.42 -14.86
N GLU A 235 -37.02 7.71 -14.83
CA GLU A 235 -38.15 8.19 -15.64
C GLU A 235 -37.86 8.01 -17.13
N SER A 236 -36.65 8.39 -17.57
CA SER A 236 -36.20 8.22 -18.94
C SER A 236 -36.20 6.76 -19.39
N ALA A 237 -35.67 5.85 -18.58
CA ALA A 237 -35.66 4.42 -18.88
C ALA A 237 -37.07 3.86 -19.03
N ASN A 238 -38.01 4.27 -18.16
CA ASN A 238 -39.41 3.86 -18.23
C ASN A 238 -40.10 4.42 -19.47
N LEU A 239 -39.86 5.67 -19.86
CA LEU A 239 -40.40 6.29 -21.06
C LEU A 239 -39.86 5.62 -22.35
N PHE A 240 -38.59 5.29 -22.43
CA PHE A 240 -38.05 4.52 -23.54
C PHE A 240 -38.62 3.11 -23.60
N LEU A 241 -38.85 2.45 -22.48
CA LEU A 241 -39.51 1.15 -22.45
C LEU A 241 -40.97 1.26 -22.94
N ALA A 242 -41.72 2.26 -22.52
CA ALA A 242 -43.07 2.52 -22.95
C ALA A 242 -43.12 2.81 -24.47
N LEU A 243 -42.20 3.61 -25.02
CA LEU A 243 -42.06 3.87 -26.43
C LEU A 243 -41.86 2.57 -27.23
N ARG A 244 -40.95 1.72 -26.79
CA ARG A 244 -40.63 0.41 -27.45
C ARG A 244 -41.83 -0.55 -27.39
N THR A 245 -42.56 -0.56 -26.29
CA THR A 245 -43.73 -1.39 -26.12
C THR A 245 -44.90 -0.93 -27.00
N LYS A 246 -45.10 0.39 -27.09
CA LYS A 246 -46.21 0.98 -27.82
C LYS A 246 -45.98 1.01 -29.33
N PHE A 247 -44.72 1.20 -29.75
CA PHE A 247 -44.32 1.39 -31.16
C PHE A 247 -43.17 0.45 -31.61
N PRO A 248 -43.31 -0.88 -31.47
CA PRO A 248 -42.20 -1.84 -31.65
C PRO A 248 -41.53 -1.79 -33.02
N ASN A 249 -42.24 -1.34 -34.05
CA ASN A 249 -41.76 -1.28 -35.44
C ASN A 249 -41.30 0.14 -35.86
N SER A 250 -41.29 1.09 -34.93
CA SER A 250 -40.89 2.46 -35.21
C SER A 250 -39.38 2.57 -35.45
N PRO A 251 -38.93 3.38 -36.40
CA PRO A 251 -37.53 3.77 -36.55
C PRO A 251 -36.97 4.40 -35.25
N ARG A 252 -37.83 5.15 -34.50
CA ARG A 252 -37.45 5.78 -33.24
C ARG A 252 -37.00 4.78 -32.17
N VAL A 253 -37.53 3.54 -32.24
CA VAL A 253 -37.10 2.46 -31.32
C VAL A 253 -35.65 2.08 -31.56
N THR A 254 -35.21 2.02 -32.82
CA THR A 254 -33.82 1.74 -33.15
C THR A 254 -32.92 2.92 -32.76
N GLU A 255 -33.32 4.14 -33.09
CA GLU A 255 -32.63 5.38 -32.74
C GLU A 255 -32.53 5.57 -31.22
N SER A 256 -33.52 5.11 -30.47
CA SER A 256 -33.52 5.22 -29.00
C SER A 256 -32.67 4.20 -28.31
N ALA A 257 -32.13 3.19 -28.96
CA ALA A 257 -31.45 2.09 -28.28
C ALA A 257 -30.24 2.57 -27.47
N LEU A 258 -29.44 3.46 -28.00
CA LEU A 258 -28.27 4.02 -27.28
C LEU A 258 -28.69 4.97 -26.13
N PRO A 259 -29.55 5.99 -26.37
CA PRO A 259 -30.04 6.81 -25.24
C PRO A 259 -30.79 6.00 -24.17
N ALA A 260 -31.55 4.98 -24.57
CA ALA A 260 -32.23 4.10 -23.62
C ALA A 260 -31.22 3.25 -22.80
N ALA A 261 -30.13 2.82 -23.43
CA ALA A 261 -29.07 2.11 -22.73
C ALA A 261 -28.37 3.01 -21.69
N TRP A 262 -28.10 4.27 -22.03
CA TRP A 262 -27.59 5.26 -21.08
C TRP A 262 -28.56 5.49 -19.92
N ALA A 263 -29.85 5.66 -20.21
CA ALA A 263 -30.86 5.85 -19.17
C ALA A 263 -30.89 4.64 -18.22
N ASN A 264 -30.90 3.44 -18.75
CA ASN A 264 -30.88 2.20 -17.95
C ASN A 264 -29.58 2.06 -17.16
N TYR A 265 -28.42 2.38 -17.76
CA TYR A 265 -27.13 2.36 -17.06
C TYR A 265 -27.15 3.29 -15.83
N HIS A 266 -27.57 4.54 -16.02
CA HIS A 266 -27.63 5.50 -14.90
C HIS A 266 -28.75 5.19 -13.90
N ALA A 267 -29.78 4.46 -14.31
CA ALA A 267 -30.85 3.97 -13.43
C ALA A 267 -30.47 2.66 -12.70
N GLY A 268 -29.25 2.13 -12.88
CA GLY A 268 -28.80 0.86 -12.27
C GLY A 268 -29.37 -0.40 -12.95
N ARG A 269 -30.06 -0.27 -14.09
CA ARG A 269 -30.66 -1.38 -14.86
C ARG A 269 -29.67 -1.87 -15.92
N TYR A 270 -28.53 -2.38 -15.47
CA TYR A 270 -27.38 -2.67 -16.36
C TYR A 270 -27.66 -3.77 -17.37
N LYS A 271 -28.47 -4.77 -17.00
CA LYS A 271 -28.83 -5.87 -17.88
C LYS A 271 -29.66 -5.38 -19.06
N GLU A 272 -30.70 -4.62 -18.79
CA GLU A 272 -31.57 -4.03 -19.80
C GLU A 272 -30.81 -3.08 -20.71
N GLY A 273 -29.94 -2.24 -20.12
CA GLY A 273 -29.04 -1.36 -20.87
C GLY A 273 -28.11 -2.13 -21.82
N SER A 274 -27.56 -3.23 -21.36
CA SER A 274 -26.68 -4.11 -22.12
C SER A 274 -27.43 -4.77 -23.29
N GLU A 275 -28.60 -5.37 -23.05
CA GLU A 275 -29.41 -6.07 -24.04
C GLU A 275 -29.92 -5.14 -25.18
N LEU A 276 -30.15 -3.85 -24.88
CA LEU A 276 -30.54 -2.86 -25.87
C LEU A 276 -29.51 -2.67 -26.96
N LEU A 277 -28.23 -2.84 -26.65
CA LEU A 277 -27.12 -2.58 -27.56
C LEU A 277 -26.73 -3.81 -28.42
N ASP A 278 -27.16 -5.02 -28.04
CA ASP A 278 -26.74 -6.26 -28.71
C ASP A 278 -26.95 -6.25 -30.22
N ARG A 279 -28.07 -5.69 -30.68
CA ARG A 279 -28.38 -5.59 -32.11
C ARG A 279 -27.49 -4.54 -32.82
N LEU A 280 -27.12 -3.45 -32.13
CA LEU A 280 -26.33 -2.36 -32.69
C LEU A 280 -24.85 -2.72 -32.81
N ILE A 281 -24.33 -3.57 -31.90
CA ILE A 281 -22.94 -4.02 -31.95
C ILE A 281 -22.59 -4.74 -33.24
N GLY A 282 -23.58 -5.40 -33.90
CA GLY A 282 -23.39 -6.04 -35.19
C GLY A 282 -23.18 -5.06 -36.38
N HIS A 283 -23.62 -3.80 -36.23
CA HIS A 283 -23.55 -2.80 -37.29
C HIS A 283 -22.22 -2.04 -37.27
N ALA A 284 -21.24 -2.51 -38.05
CA ALA A 284 -19.88 -1.93 -38.07
C ALA A 284 -19.81 -0.45 -38.50
N GLN A 285 -20.81 0.01 -39.28
CA GLN A 285 -20.87 1.38 -39.81
C GLN A 285 -21.83 2.30 -39.03
N HIS A 286 -22.23 1.91 -37.82
CA HIS A 286 -23.11 2.78 -37.03
C HIS A 286 -22.37 4.07 -36.64
N PRO A 287 -22.97 5.27 -36.80
CA PRO A 287 -22.29 6.55 -36.49
C PRO A 287 -21.83 6.65 -35.03
N ASP A 288 -22.62 6.13 -34.12
CA ASP A 288 -22.32 6.19 -32.67
C ASP A 288 -21.67 4.90 -32.15
N ARG A 289 -20.99 4.16 -33.01
CA ARG A 289 -20.42 2.85 -32.70
C ARG A 289 -19.41 2.90 -31.52
N GLU A 290 -18.61 3.96 -31.45
CA GLU A 290 -17.69 4.15 -30.32
C GLU A 290 -18.44 4.17 -28.99
N GLU A 291 -19.52 4.95 -28.95
CA GLU A 291 -20.34 5.12 -27.72
C GLU A 291 -21.11 3.85 -27.38
N ILE A 292 -21.64 3.13 -28.39
CA ILE A 292 -22.32 1.85 -28.20
C ILE A 292 -21.40 0.85 -27.50
N LEU A 293 -20.16 0.69 -27.97
CA LEU A 293 -19.19 -0.23 -27.39
C LEU A 293 -18.84 0.18 -25.97
N TYR A 294 -18.67 1.48 -25.73
CA TYR A 294 -18.36 2.02 -24.40
C TYR A 294 -19.48 1.79 -23.39
N VAL A 295 -20.73 2.11 -23.74
CA VAL A 295 -21.89 1.90 -22.86
C VAL A 295 -22.11 0.42 -22.57
N LYS A 296 -21.99 -0.43 -23.60
CA LYS A 296 -22.08 -1.89 -23.44
C LYS A 296 -21.02 -2.39 -22.46
N ALA A 297 -19.78 -1.95 -22.60
CA ALA A 297 -18.69 -2.32 -21.71
C ALA A 297 -18.96 -1.87 -20.26
N ASN A 298 -19.47 -0.64 -20.08
CA ASN A 298 -19.84 -0.12 -18.76
C ASN A 298 -20.95 -0.96 -18.11
N CYS A 299 -21.99 -1.34 -18.88
CA CYS A 299 -23.06 -2.21 -18.38
C CYS A 299 -22.51 -3.57 -17.95
N LEU A 300 -21.66 -4.20 -18.77
CA LEU A 300 -21.06 -5.50 -18.48
C LEU A 300 -20.17 -5.44 -17.22
N ARG A 301 -19.43 -4.35 -17.05
CA ARG A 301 -18.59 -4.12 -15.86
C ARG A 301 -19.45 -4.07 -14.60
N GLN A 302 -20.57 -3.35 -14.62
CA GLN A 302 -21.47 -3.26 -13.49
C GLN A 302 -22.21 -4.58 -13.19
N LEU A 303 -22.37 -5.44 -14.19
CA LEU A 303 -22.89 -6.81 -14.04
C LEU A 303 -21.82 -7.81 -13.56
N GLU A 304 -20.62 -7.33 -13.22
CA GLU A 304 -19.45 -8.14 -12.86
C GLU A 304 -18.98 -9.12 -13.96
N GLN A 305 -19.46 -8.95 -15.18
CA GLN A 305 -19.00 -9.66 -16.37
C GLN A 305 -17.69 -9.04 -16.88
N ARG A 306 -16.65 -9.09 -16.02
CA ARG A 306 -15.40 -8.34 -16.19
C ARG A 306 -14.68 -8.71 -17.48
N ALA A 307 -14.61 -9.98 -17.82
CA ALA A 307 -13.95 -10.45 -19.05
C ALA A 307 -14.61 -9.89 -20.32
N ASP A 308 -15.95 -9.89 -20.38
CA ASP A 308 -16.70 -9.36 -21.50
C ASP A 308 -16.59 -7.84 -21.58
N ALA A 309 -16.60 -7.16 -20.43
CA ALA A 309 -16.37 -5.71 -20.35
C ALA A 309 -14.99 -5.33 -20.90
N VAL A 310 -13.92 -6.01 -20.49
CA VAL A 310 -12.56 -5.82 -21.01
C VAL A 310 -12.48 -6.06 -22.50
N ALA A 311 -13.15 -7.10 -23.01
CA ALA A 311 -13.23 -7.39 -24.44
C ALA A 311 -13.90 -6.25 -25.21
N MET A 312 -15.00 -5.68 -24.70
CA MET A 312 -15.68 -4.55 -25.33
C MET A 312 -14.85 -3.26 -25.31
N TYR A 313 -14.21 -2.92 -24.19
CA TYR A 313 -13.28 -1.79 -24.15
C TYR A 313 -12.10 -1.98 -25.10
N THR A 314 -11.54 -3.19 -25.13
CA THR A 314 -10.44 -3.50 -26.05
C THR A 314 -10.85 -3.34 -27.50
N ARG A 315 -12.05 -3.82 -27.85
CA ARG A 315 -12.63 -3.66 -29.18
C ARG A 315 -12.82 -2.18 -29.53
N GLN A 316 -13.39 -1.39 -28.62
CA GLN A 316 -13.55 0.06 -28.78
C GLN A 316 -12.21 0.75 -29.06
N LEU A 317 -11.21 0.48 -28.22
CA LEU A 317 -9.88 1.08 -28.34
C LEU A 317 -9.15 0.65 -29.62
N THR A 318 -9.43 -0.55 -30.12
CA THR A 318 -8.89 -1.05 -31.41
C THR A 318 -9.55 -0.36 -32.58
N GLU A 319 -10.86 -0.21 -32.54
CA GLU A 319 -11.63 0.42 -33.64
C GLU A 319 -11.50 1.96 -33.60
N PHE A 320 -11.39 2.55 -32.43
CA PHE A 320 -11.36 4.01 -32.19
C PHE A 320 -10.19 4.43 -31.27
N PRO A 321 -8.92 4.20 -31.64
CA PRO A 321 -7.76 4.48 -30.78
C PRO A 321 -7.57 5.97 -30.43
N LYS A 322 -8.16 6.86 -31.23
CA LYS A 322 -8.15 8.33 -31.03
C LYS A 322 -9.57 8.88 -30.87
N GLY A 323 -10.51 8.04 -30.56
CA GLY A 323 -11.90 8.42 -30.35
C GLY A 323 -12.07 9.32 -29.12
N LYS A 324 -13.19 10.01 -29.08
CA LYS A 324 -13.52 10.90 -27.96
C LYS A 324 -13.61 10.14 -26.62
N LEU A 325 -14.06 8.89 -26.67
CA LEU A 325 -14.23 8.03 -25.51
C LEU A 325 -13.03 7.08 -25.28
N ALA A 326 -11.95 7.20 -26.08
CA ALA A 326 -10.77 6.35 -25.89
C ALA A 326 -10.10 6.55 -24.50
N PRO A 327 -9.90 7.78 -23.98
CA PRO A 327 -9.29 7.97 -22.67
C PRO A 327 -10.12 7.38 -21.52
N PRO A 328 -11.43 7.65 -21.37
CA PRO A 328 -12.20 6.98 -20.33
C PRO A 328 -12.26 5.46 -20.51
N ALA A 329 -12.32 4.94 -21.74
CA ALA A 329 -12.28 3.51 -21.99
C ALA A 329 -10.95 2.86 -21.60
N GLN A 330 -9.82 3.53 -21.80
CA GLN A 330 -8.51 3.10 -21.31
C GLN A 330 -8.51 2.96 -19.79
N TYR A 331 -9.00 4.00 -19.11
CA TYR A 331 -9.09 4.00 -17.66
C TYR A 331 -10.02 2.90 -17.12
N GLU A 332 -11.24 2.78 -17.68
CA GLU A 332 -12.21 1.78 -17.24
C GLU A 332 -11.74 0.35 -17.53
N ARG A 333 -11.05 0.13 -18.66
CA ARG A 333 -10.43 -1.17 -18.95
C ARG A 333 -9.39 -1.53 -17.92
N LEU A 334 -8.49 -0.60 -17.58
CA LEU A 334 -7.45 -0.80 -16.56
C LEU A 334 -8.07 -1.05 -15.19
N SER A 335 -9.04 -0.25 -14.79
CA SER A 335 -9.76 -0.39 -13.54
C SER A 335 -10.46 -1.75 -13.43
N THR A 336 -11.05 -2.23 -14.53
CA THR A 336 -11.71 -3.54 -14.60
C THR A 336 -10.69 -4.68 -14.46
N LEU A 337 -9.58 -4.63 -15.17
CA LEU A 337 -8.49 -5.60 -15.08
C LEU A 337 -7.87 -5.62 -13.67
N TYR A 338 -7.66 -4.44 -13.10
CA TYR A 338 -7.11 -4.29 -11.75
C TYR A 338 -8.04 -4.91 -10.70
N SER A 339 -9.35 -4.62 -10.79
CA SER A 339 -10.38 -5.20 -9.91
C SER A 339 -10.51 -6.72 -10.05
N ASP A 340 -10.17 -7.26 -11.22
CA ASP A 340 -10.18 -8.70 -11.51
C ASP A 340 -8.88 -9.40 -11.10
N GLY A 341 -7.91 -8.66 -10.55
CA GLY A 341 -6.60 -9.18 -10.16
C GLY A 341 -5.68 -9.56 -11.32
N LYS A 342 -6.01 -9.15 -12.54
CA LYS A 342 -5.22 -9.42 -13.75
C LYS A 342 -4.08 -8.43 -13.92
N TYR A 343 -3.21 -8.38 -12.92
CA TYR A 343 -2.19 -7.35 -12.79
C TYR A 343 -1.20 -7.30 -13.95
N GLN A 344 -0.84 -8.45 -14.55
CA GLN A 344 0.03 -8.44 -15.72
C GLN A 344 -0.67 -7.79 -16.92
N GLU A 345 -1.95 -8.07 -17.15
CA GLU A 345 -2.73 -7.47 -18.22
C GLU A 345 -2.94 -5.96 -18.01
N VAL A 346 -3.01 -5.49 -16.74
CA VAL A 346 -2.99 -4.05 -16.42
C VAL A 346 -1.72 -3.39 -16.93
N LEU A 347 -0.56 -3.98 -16.66
CA LEU A 347 0.73 -3.44 -17.12
C LEU A 347 0.84 -3.41 -18.64
N ASP A 348 0.42 -4.49 -19.29
CA ASP A 348 0.44 -4.57 -20.75
C ASP A 348 -0.51 -3.56 -21.41
N ALA A 349 -1.66 -3.32 -20.78
CA ALA A 349 -2.61 -2.32 -21.24
C ALA A 349 -2.13 -0.88 -20.97
N ALA A 350 -1.54 -0.63 -19.79
CA ALA A 350 -1.00 0.67 -19.43
C ALA A 350 0.17 1.08 -20.33
N ALA A 351 1.01 0.13 -20.74
CA ALA A 351 2.12 0.38 -21.66
C ALA A 351 1.68 0.89 -23.03
N GLN A 352 0.42 0.67 -23.41
CA GLN A 352 -0.16 1.19 -24.65
C GLN A 352 -0.60 2.66 -24.55
N ILE A 353 -0.66 3.21 -23.32
CA ILE A 353 -1.10 4.58 -23.06
C ILE A 353 0.13 5.49 -23.01
N VAL A 354 0.40 6.16 -24.14
CA VAL A 354 1.59 7.02 -24.26
C VAL A 354 1.52 8.25 -23.34
N SER A 355 0.34 8.84 -23.20
CA SER A 355 0.11 10.01 -22.34
C SER A 355 -1.34 9.97 -21.86
N PRO A 356 -1.59 9.57 -20.61
CA PRO A 356 -2.93 9.60 -20.05
C PRO A 356 -3.42 11.03 -19.88
N LEU A 357 -4.74 11.24 -20.05
CA LEU A 357 -5.34 12.53 -19.76
C LEU A 357 -5.20 12.85 -18.27
N PRO A 358 -5.02 14.14 -17.90
CA PRO A 358 -4.79 14.56 -16.50
C PRO A 358 -5.85 14.02 -15.50
N GLU A 359 -7.10 13.93 -15.94
CA GLU A 359 -8.23 13.44 -15.11
C GLU A 359 -8.15 11.94 -14.75
N TYR A 360 -7.36 11.14 -15.47
CA TYR A 360 -7.19 9.70 -15.25
C TYR A 360 -5.77 9.31 -14.91
N ALA A 361 -4.82 10.22 -15.10
CA ALA A 361 -3.39 9.92 -15.05
C ALA A 361 -2.95 9.35 -13.70
N ASP A 362 -3.40 9.96 -12.62
CA ASP A 362 -3.04 9.54 -11.26
C ASP A 362 -3.51 8.12 -10.95
N ASN A 363 -4.77 7.81 -11.27
CA ASN A 363 -5.32 6.48 -11.06
C ASN A 363 -4.66 5.43 -11.96
N ILE A 364 -4.33 5.79 -13.22
CA ILE A 364 -3.63 4.90 -14.15
C ILE A 364 -2.24 4.58 -13.61
N TYR A 365 -1.48 5.58 -13.18
CA TYR A 365 -0.16 5.36 -12.59
C TYR A 365 -0.24 4.57 -11.29
N TRP A 366 -1.23 4.87 -10.45
CA TRP A 366 -1.45 4.13 -9.21
C TRP A 366 -1.75 2.65 -9.46
N MET A 367 -2.74 2.34 -10.28
CA MET A 367 -3.11 0.97 -10.61
C MET A 367 -1.95 0.20 -11.29
N SER A 368 -1.19 0.87 -12.14
CA SER A 368 0.00 0.29 -12.77
C SER A 368 1.09 -0.01 -11.75
N ALA A 369 1.32 0.89 -10.80
CA ALA A 369 2.30 0.69 -9.74
C ALA A 369 1.92 -0.46 -8.82
N GLU A 370 0.68 -0.48 -8.30
CA GLU A 370 0.17 -1.56 -7.44
C GLU A 370 0.16 -2.91 -8.17
N SER A 371 -0.20 -2.92 -9.46
CA SER A 371 -0.13 -4.12 -10.29
C SER A 371 1.31 -4.62 -10.45
N ALA A 372 2.26 -3.72 -10.64
CA ALA A 372 3.67 -4.06 -10.73
C ALA A 372 4.21 -4.64 -9.41
N VAL A 373 3.75 -4.11 -8.27
CA VAL A 373 4.04 -4.68 -6.95
C VAL A 373 3.49 -6.11 -6.84
N ALA A 374 2.25 -6.31 -7.26
CA ALA A 374 1.59 -7.61 -7.17
C ALA A 374 2.29 -8.71 -8.01
N VAL A 375 2.83 -8.34 -9.18
CA VAL A 375 3.61 -9.24 -10.05
C VAL A 375 5.13 -9.17 -9.81
N GLN A 376 5.56 -8.54 -8.72
CA GLN A 376 6.96 -8.44 -8.27
C GLN A 376 7.89 -7.71 -9.26
N LYS A 377 7.37 -6.84 -10.11
CA LYS A 377 8.15 -5.97 -11.02
C LYS A 377 8.48 -4.64 -10.32
N VAL A 378 9.42 -4.69 -9.38
CA VAL A 378 9.66 -3.57 -8.47
C VAL A 378 10.10 -2.29 -9.19
N GLU A 379 10.94 -2.39 -10.23
CA GLU A 379 11.40 -1.24 -11.02
C GLU A 379 10.23 -0.55 -11.73
N ALA A 380 9.30 -1.32 -12.28
CA ALA A 380 8.10 -0.79 -12.92
C ALA A 380 7.18 -0.12 -11.88
N ALA A 381 7.07 -0.68 -10.68
CA ALA A 381 6.31 -0.08 -9.59
C ALA A 381 6.89 1.29 -9.19
N VAL A 382 8.21 1.33 -8.96
CA VAL A 382 8.92 2.57 -8.62
C VAL A 382 8.75 3.62 -9.71
N GLN A 383 8.86 3.23 -10.98
CA GLN A 383 8.67 4.15 -12.09
C GLN A 383 7.27 4.74 -12.14
N ASN A 384 6.24 3.92 -11.99
CA ASN A 384 4.86 4.39 -12.04
C ASN A 384 4.50 5.28 -10.85
N TYR A 385 4.94 4.95 -9.61
CA TYR A 385 4.74 5.85 -8.48
C TYR A 385 5.47 7.19 -8.66
N ARG A 386 6.69 7.19 -9.23
CA ARG A 386 7.39 8.45 -9.57
C ARG A 386 6.61 9.26 -10.60
N MET A 387 6.10 8.60 -11.64
CA MET A 387 5.26 9.29 -12.63
C MET A 387 4.02 9.92 -12.00
N LEU A 388 3.39 9.25 -11.04
CA LEU A 388 2.26 9.80 -10.29
C LEU A 388 2.68 11.07 -9.53
N VAL A 389 3.78 11.00 -8.77
CA VAL A 389 4.28 12.13 -7.97
C VAL A 389 4.68 13.32 -8.83
N ASP A 390 5.33 13.05 -9.96
CA ASP A 390 5.89 14.10 -10.83
C ASP A 390 4.84 14.72 -11.76
N LYS A 391 3.92 13.90 -12.28
CA LYS A 391 2.93 14.33 -13.28
C LYS A 391 1.59 14.75 -12.68
N CYS A 392 1.28 14.25 -11.48
CA CYS A 392 0.01 14.52 -10.81
C CYS A 392 0.24 15.06 -9.38
N PRO A 393 1.02 16.13 -9.18
CA PRO A 393 1.45 16.60 -7.85
C PRO A 393 0.31 16.99 -6.92
N GLU A 394 -0.85 17.35 -7.47
CA GLU A 394 -2.06 17.73 -6.72
C GLU A 394 -2.99 16.55 -6.43
N SER A 395 -2.67 15.35 -6.90
CA SER A 395 -3.51 14.18 -6.66
C SER A 395 -3.50 13.78 -5.17
N PRO A 396 -4.65 13.38 -4.62
CA PRO A 396 -4.72 12.86 -3.25
C PRO A 396 -3.90 11.57 -3.06
N LEU A 397 -3.55 10.87 -4.15
CA LEU A 397 -2.76 9.63 -4.13
C LEU A 397 -1.25 9.89 -3.95
N VAL A 398 -0.79 11.13 -4.08
CA VAL A 398 0.65 11.46 -4.00
C VAL A 398 1.26 11.07 -2.67
N LYS A 399 0.57 11.30 -1.57
CA LYS A 399 1.07 10.94 -0.23
C LYS A 399 1.32 9.44 -0.10
N ASP A 400 0.35 8.65 -0.58
CA ASP A 400 0.46 7.19 -0.54
C ASP A 400 1.55 6.69 -1.49
N ALA A 401 1.67 7.30 -2.68
CA ALA A 401 2.72 6.98 -3.64
C ALA A 401 4.12 7.27 -3.10
N LEU A 402 4.33 8.41 -2.44
CA LEU A 402 5.59 8.75 -1.78
C LEU A 402 5.96 7.72 -0.71
N TYR A 403 4.99 7.33 0.12
CA TYR A 403 5.21 6.33 1.16
C TYR A 403 5.52 4.95 0.55
N ARG A 404 4.79 4.55 -0.48
CA ARG A 404 5.03 3.29 -1.22
C ARG A 404 6.41 3.26 -1.89
N LEU A 405 6.85 4.38 -2.46
CA LEU A 405 8.22 4.51 -3.00
C LEU A 405 9.26 4.27 -1.91
N GLY A 406 9.12 4.95 -0.77
CA GLY A 406 10.01 4.74 0.37
C GLY A 406 10.04 3.27 0.82
N TRP A 407 8.86 2.66 0.93
CA TRP A 407 8.73 1.26 1.37
C TRP A 407 9.33 0.25 0.38
N LEU A 408 9.10 0.44 -0.94
CA LEU A 408 9.70 -0.43 -1.96
C LEU A 408 11.22 -0.35 -1.95
N LEU A 409 11.77 0.86 -1.89
CA LEU A 409 13.19 1.11 -1.87
C LEU A 409 13.84 0.61 -0.56
N GLN A 410 13.12 0.70 0.55
CA GLN A 410 13.54 0.11 1.81
C GLN A 410 13.65 -1.43 1.70
N LYS A 411 12.70 -2.08 1.03
CA LYS A 411 12.77 -3.53 0.77
C LYS A 411 13.92 -3.92 -0.16
N GLN A 412 14.33 -3.04 -1.05
CA GLN A 412 15.50 -3.21 -1.91
C GLN A 412 16.83 -2.82 -1.21
N GLU A 413 16.78 -2.50 0.07
CA GLU A 413 17.93 -2.04 0.86
C GLU A 413 18.59 -0.75 0.32
N THR A 414 17.89 -0.02 -0.54
CA THR A 414 18.33 1.29 -1.03
C THR A 414 17.95 2.40 -0.03
N TRP A 415 18.54 2.28 1.15
CA TRP A 415 18.16 3.02 2.37
C TRP A 415 18.16 4.54 2.21
N GLU A 416 19.13 5.10 1.49
CA GLU A 416 19.24 6.56 1.31
C GLU A 416 18.08 7.12 0.50
N SER A 417 17.77 6.47 -0.64
CA SER A 417 16.63 6.85 -1.47
C SER A 417 15.31 6.65 -0.72
N ALA A 418 15.19 5.54 0.02
CA ALA A 418 14.00 5.27 0.83
C ALA A 418 13.76 6.37 1.86
N ALA A 419 14.80 6.76 2.61
CA ALA A 419 14.73 7.83 3.61
C ALA A 419 14.31 9.16 2.99
N ALA A 420 14.81 9.49 1.79
CA ALA A 420 14.46 10.72 1.09
C ALA A 420 12.98 10.77 0.71
N TRP A 421 12.41 9.66 0.24
CA TRP A 421 10.98 9.60 -0.10
C TRP A 421 10.08 9.64 1.13
N PHE A 422 10.45 8.95 2.21
CA PHE A 422 9.73 9.05 3.47
C PHE A 422 9.76 10.47 4.05
N GLN A 423 10.88 11.17 3.94
CA GLN A 423 10.99 12.55 4.38
C GLN A 423 10.05 13.46 3.61
N GLN A 424 9.91 13.29 2.29
CA GLN A 424 8.96 14.06 1.49
C GLN A 424 7.49 13.88 1.95
N VAL A 425 7.13 12.70 2.46
CA VAL A 425 5.79 12.52 3.06
C VAL A 425 5.59 13.47 4.24
N ALA A 426 6.55 13.48 5.17
CA ALA A 426 6.46 14.32 6.36
C ALA A 426 6.48 15.82 6.05
N GLU A 427 7.29 16.24 5.05
CA GLU A 427 7.41 17.64 4.65
C GLU A 427 6.17 18.15 3.91
N ARG A 428 5.64 17.36 2.97
CA ARG A 428 4.50 17.77 2.14
C ARG A 428 3.15 17.57 2.82
N PHE A 429 3.04 16.58 3.69
CA PHE A 429 1.77 16.19 4.33
C PHE A 429 1.88 16.11 5.87
N PRO A 430 2.36 17.18 6.54
CA PRO A 430 2.66 17.12 7.99
C PRO A 430 1.43 16.91 8.88
N LYS A 431 0.23 17.06 8.35
CA LYS A 431 -1.04 16.83 9.09
C LYS A 431 -1.64 15.45 8.84
N ASP A 432 -1.07 14.68 7.92
CA ASP A 432 -1.55 13.33 7.61
C ASP A 432 -0.96 12.31 8.60
N PRO A 433 -1.73 11.34 9.09
CA PRO A 433 -1.21 10.26 9.96
C PRO A 433 -0.04 9.47 9.35
N LEU A 434 0.10 9.50 8.01
CA LEU A 434 1.20 8.83 7.33
C LEU A 434 2.56 9.51 7.60
N ALA A 435 2.57 10.78 8.00
CA ALA A 435 3.79 11.52 8.28
C ALA A 435 4.58 10.96 9.47
N SER A 436 3.90 10.53 10.53
CA SER A 436 4.55 9.87 11.67
C SER A 436 5.20 8.55 11.25
N LYS A 437 4.46 7.71 10.48
CA LYS A 437 4.97 6.45 9.93
C LYS A 437 6.19 6.67 9.02
N ALA A 438 6.13 7.72 8.21
CA ALA A 438 7.22 8.07 7.32
C ALA A 438 8.48 8.53 8.07
N LEU A 439 8.34 9.40 9.07
CA LEU A 439 9.48 9.80 9.91
C LEU A 439 10.09 8.63 10.66
N TYR A 440 9.27 7.72 11.19
CA TYR A 440 9.77 6.50 11.80
C TYR A 440 10.60 5.68 10.80
N ALA A 441 10.06 5.43 9.61
CA ALA A 441 10.71 4.64 8.57
C ALA A 441 11.99 5.34 8.03
N ALA A 442 11.98 6.66 7.88
CA ALA A 442 13.17 7.43 7.49
C ALA A 442 14.30 7.28 8.52
N GLY A 443 13.97 7.39 9.80
CA GLY A 443 14.92 7.16 10.89
C GLY A 443 15.51 5.75 10.86
N VAL A 444 14.69 4.73 10.63
CA VAL A 444 15.15 3.33 10.49
C VAL A 444 16.12 3.19 9.29
N CYS A 445 15.78 3.77 8.15
CA CYS A 445 16.65 3.73 6.97
C CYS A 445 18.01 4.41 7.25
N ARG A 446 18.01 5.57 7.88
CA ARG A 446 19.24 6.31 8.23
C ARG A 446 20.07 5.57 9.28
N SER A 447 19.43 4.94 10.25
CA SER A 447 20.12 4.07 11.22
C SER A 447 20.83 2.89 10.53
N ARG A 448 20.18 2.26 9.52
CA ARG A 448 20.80 1.20 8.70
C ARG A 448 22.01 1.68 7.89
N LEU A 449 22.02 2.95 7.49
CA LEU A 449 23.16 3.59 6.84
C LEU A 449 24.29 4.00 7.82
N GLY A 450 24.10 3.84 9.13
CA GLY A 450 25.02 4.34 10.12
C GLY A 450 24.97 5.88 10.30
N GLN A 451 23.98 6.54 9.77
CA GLN A 451 23.77 7.99 9.87
C GLN A 451 23.01 8.33 11.18
N SER A 452 23.63 8.02 12.31
CA SER A 452 23.00 8.12 13.65
C SER A 452 22.37 9.48 13.93
N ASP A 453 23.09 10.58 13.66
CA ASP A 453 22.57 11.93 13.91
C ASP A 453 21.31 12.25 13.09
N ALA A 454 21.27 11.76 11.85
CA ALA A 454 20.11 11.97 10.99
C ALA A 454 18.91 11.13 11.45
N ALA A 455 19.13 9.87 11.82
CA ALA A 455 18.10 9.00 12.41
C ALA A 455 17.51 9.60 13.68
N LEU A 456 18.38 10.09 14.59
CA LEU A 456 17.95 10.73 15.83
C LEU A 456 17.15 12.01 15.58
N ARG A 457 17.49 12.79 14.56
CA ARG A 457 16.68 13.97 14.15
C ARG A 457 15.28 13.58 13.70
N ASP A 458 15.15 12.57 12.84
CA ASP A 458 13.84 12.12 12.36
C ASP A 458 12.96 11.63 13.50
N TRP A 459 13.50 10.78 14.36
CA TRP A 459 12.75 10.25 15.51
C TRP A 459 12.42 11.34 16.53
N THR A 460 13.30 12.32 16.74
CA THR A 460 13.00 13.47 17.61
C THR A 460 11.91 14.36 16.99
N ALA A 461 11.92 14.55 15.66
CA ALA A 461 10.85 15.26 14.97
C ALA A 461 9.50 14.53 15.12
N LEU A 462 9.49 13.21 14.98
CA LEU A 462 8.29 12.40 15.20
C LEU A 462 7.76 12.60 16.64
N LEU A 463 8.62 12.42 17.64
CA LEU A 463 8.22 12.50 19.05
C LEU A 463 7.69 13.89 19.43
N THR A 464 8.19 14.93 18.76
CA THR A 464 7.80 16.33 19.01
C THR A 464 6.53 16.71 18.27
N GLN A 465 6.41 16.33 17.01
CA GLN A 465 5.30 16.74 16.13
C GLN A 465 4.09 15.82 16.25
N TYR A 466 4.32 14.53 16.54
CA TYR A 466 3.28 13.49 16.59
C TYR A 466 3.29 12.71 17.90
N PRO A 467 3.20 13.39 19.06
CA PRO A 467 3.38 12.76 20.37
C PRO A 467 2.35 11.67 20.70
N GLU A 468 1.23 11.65 20.03
CA GLU A 468 0.14 10.67 20.25
C GLU A 468 0.07 9.60 19.18
N SER A 469 1.02 9.54 18.24
CA SER A 469 1.00 8.55 17.16
C SER A 469 1.35 7.15 17.65
N GLU A 470 0.88 6.14 16.92
CA GLU A 470 1.12 4.72 17.25
C GLU A 470 2.62 4.36 17.24
N GLU A 471 3.42 5.08 16.46
CA GLU A 471 4.84 4.85 16.28
C GLU A 471 5.69 5.30 17.48
N VAL A 472 5.15 6.11 18.38
CA VAL A 472 5.91 6.74 19.48
C VAL A 472 6.61 5.71 20.36
N ALA A 473 5.93 4.65 20.74
CA ALA A 473 6.51 3.62 21.60
C ALA A 473 7.73 2.95 20.94
N GLU A 474 7.59 2.57 19.67
CA GLU A 474 8.67 1.95 18.91
C GLU A 474 9.78 2.96 18.58
N THR A 475 9.42 4.20 18.30
CA THR A 475 10.38 5.29 18.05
C THR A 475 11.27 5.54 19.26
N LEU A 476 10.71 5.61 20.46
CA LEU A 476 11.48 5.76 21.69
C LEU A 476 12.45 4.58 21.88
N TYR A 477 12.03 3.36 21.56
CA TYR A 477 12.92 2.21 21.64
C TYR A 477 14.07 2.30 20.63
N GLN A 478 13.77 2.53 19.36
CA GLN A 478 14.78 2.61 18.31
C GLN A 478 15.74 3.79 18.55
N LYS A 479 15.22 4.92 19.01
CA LYS A 479 16.01 6.08 19.40
C LYS A 479 16.98 5.75 20.50
N ALA A 480 16.54 5.08 21.55
CA ALA A 480 17.41 4.67 22.65
C ALA A 480 18.50 3.70 22.19
N MET A 481 18.16 2.73 21.32
CA MET A 481 19.15 1.80 20.76
C MET A 481 20.18 2.53 19.90
N GLU A 482 19.78 3.53 19.16
CA GLU A 482 20.70 4.36 18.36
C GLU A 482 21.60 5.24 19.24
N GLU A 483 21.06 5.81 20.31
CA GLU A 483 21.82 6.58 21.29
C GLU A 483 22.89 5.71 21.99
N LEU A 484 22.58 4.43 22.26
CA LEU A 484 23.55 3.46 22.75
C LEU A 484 24.64 3.17 21.72
N ARG A 485 24.25 2.97 20.45
CA ARG A 485 25.20 2.74 19.35
C ARG A 485 26.11 3.96 19.15
N ALA A 486 25.54 5.16 19.30
CA ALA A 486 26.29 6.41 19.27
C ALA A 486 27.14 6.68 20.54
N LYS A 487 27.22 5.69 21.45
CA LYS A 487 27.95 5.78 22.72
C LYS A 487 27.48 6.92 23.66
N ASN A 488 26.20 7.21 23.63
CA ASN A 488 25.56 8.18 24.54
C ASN A 488 24.58 7.49 25.50
N PRO A 489 25.08 6.75 26.50
CA PRO A 489 24.23 5.99 27.41
C PRO A 489 23.30 6.87 28.26
N ARG A 490 23.72 8.10 28.59
CA ARG A 490 22.86 9.01 29.38
C ARG A 490 21.60 9.41 28.61
N ALA A 491 21.74 9.75 27.32
CA ALA A 491 20.59 10.07 26.50
C ALA A 491 19.67 8.85 26.35
N ALA A 492 20.25 7.66 26.06
CA ALA A 492 19.52 6.41 25.96
C ALA A 492 18.72 6.10 27.24
N GLY A 493 19.34 6.32 28.41
CA GLY A 493 18.66 6.15 29.71
C GLY A 493 17.43 7.04 29.82
N ALA A 494 17.58 8.32 29.50
CA ALA A 494 16.47 9.28 29.57
C ALA A 494 15.33 8.90 28.57
N THR A 495 15.69 8.45 27.38
CA THR A 495 14.72 8.00 26.36
C THR A 495 13.97 6.73 26.80
N LEU A 496 14.67 5.77 27.44
CA LEU A 496 14.05 4.55 28.00
C LEU A 496 13.14 4.86 29.21
N ASP A 497 13.55 5.81 30.06
CA ASP A 497 12.75 6.29 31.18
C ASP A 497 11.46 6.98 30.68
N GLU A 498 11.55 7.78 29.61
CA GLU A 498 10.37 8.38 28.97
C GLU A 498 9.44 7.30 28.43
N ARG A 499 9.98 6.29 27.72
CA ARG A 499 9.19 5.18 27.22
C ARG A 499 8.48 4.41 28.34
N THR A 500 9.19 4.10 29.41
CA THR A 500 8.63 3.39 30.57
C THR A 500 7.50 4.17 31.22
N ARG A 501 7.66 5.48 31.36
CA ARG A 501 6.65 6.38 31.93
C ARG A 501 5.40 6.47 31.07
N ARG A 502 5.56 6.55 29.74
CA ARG A 502 4.44 6.70 28.78
C ARG A 502 3.73 5.38 28.50
N PHE A 503 4.47 4.27 28.52
CA PHE A 503 3.98 2.94 28.16
C PHE A 503 4.28 1.89 29.24
N PRO A 504 3.73 2.03 30.46
CA PRO A 504 4.08 1.18 31.61
C PRO A 504 3.67 -0.29 31.47
N ASN A 505 2.71 -0.58 30.59
CA ASN A 505 2.17 -1.92 30.32
C ASN A 505 2.49 -2.44 28.92
N ASP A 506 3.52 -1.90 28.29
CA ASP A 506 3.97 -2.31 26.95
C ASP A 506 4.46 -3.78 26.95
N ALA A 507 4.22 -4.46 25.82
CA ALA A 507 4.65 -5.85 25.63
C ALA A 507 6.18 -6.03 25.74
N ARG A 508 6.96 -4.97 25.41
CA ARG A 508 8.43 -4.96 25.52
C ARG A 508 8.94 -4.42 26.87
N LYS A 509 8.10 -4.31 27.86
CA LYS A 509 8.48 -3.77 29.19
C LYS A 509 9.75 -4.41 29.73
N ALA A 510 9.83 -5.72 29.71
CA ALA A 510 10.99 -6.46 30.22
C ALA A 510 12.27 -6.13 29.46
N GLU A 511 12.19 -6.04 28.13
CA GLU A 511 13.30 -5.67 27.25
C GLU A 511 13.80 -4.24 27.53
N VAL A 512 12.86 -3.32 27.68
CA VAL A 512 13.17 -1.92 28.04
C VAL A 512 13.86 -1.83 29.40
N LEU A 513 13.39 -2.57 30.38
CA LEU A 513 14.01 -2.65 31.71
C LEU A 513 15.43 -3.22 31.63
N TYR A 514 15.65 -4.24 30.81
CA TYR A 514 17.00 -4.76 30.58
C TYR A 514 17.94 -3.69 30.02
N TRP A 515 17.56 -3.02 28.93
CA TRP A 515 18.41 -1.99 28.35
C TRP A 515 18.64 -0.81 29.29
N ARG A 516 17.63 -0.43 30.05
CA ARG A 516 17.79 0.62 31.06
C ARG A 516 18.74 0.20 32.22
N ALA A 517 18.69 -1.06 32.60
CA ALA A 517 19.60 -1.65 33.56
C ALA A 517 21.05 -1.68 33.01
N ALA A 518 21.21 -2.08 31.75
CA ALA A 518 22.52 -2.09 31.10
C ALA A 518 23.14 -0.67 31.03
N VAL A 519 22.30 0.34 30.72
CA VAL A 519 22.68 1.75 30.74
C VAL A 519 23.12 2.15 32.17
N ALA A 520 22.33 1.85 33.19
CA ALA A 520 22.62 2.19 34.57
C ALA A 520 23.95 1.57 35.01
N ARG A 521 24.21 0.32 34.63
CA ARG A 521 25.50 -0.32 34.89
C ARG A 521 26.66 0.42 34.21
N GLN A 522 26.48 0.78 32.91
CA GLN A 522 27.49 1.50 32.15
C GLN A 522 27.79 2.91 32.67
N THR A 523 26.79 3.59 33.21
CA THR A 523 26.92 4.93 33.84
C THR A 523 27.40 4.90 35.30
N GLY A 524 27.54 3.70 35.86
CA GLY A 524 28.00 3.51 37.22
C GLY A 524 26.89 3.59 38.28
N GLU A 525 25.65 3.60 37.91
CA GLU A 525 24.45 3.62 38.78
C GLU A 525 24.11 2.20 39.27
N ARG A 526 25.06 1.56 40.00
CA ARG A 526 25.02 0.12 40.34
C ARG A 526 23.75 -0.31 41.05
N ALA A 527 23.29 0.43 42.03
CA ALA A 527 22.07 0.10 42.79
C ALA A 527 20.81 0.16 41.93
N GLU A 528 20.73 1.13 40.99
CA GLU A 528 19.59 1.21 40.06
C GLU A 528 19.70 0.13 38.97
N ALA A 529 20.91 -0.21 38.54
CA ALA A 529 21.12 -1.33 37.60
C ALA A 529 20.60 -2.66 38.20
N GLU A 530 20.97 -2.97 39.44
CA GLU A 530 20.50 -4.17 40.14
C GLU A 530 18.97 -4.21 40.22
N LYS A 531 18.37 -3.11 40.69
CA LYS A 531 16.91 -2.99 40.83
C LYS A 531 16.20 -3.22 39.49
N LEU A 532 16.74 -2.65 38.39
CA LEU A 532 16.16 -2.78 37.06
C LEU A 532 16.34 -4.17 36.45
N PHE A 533 17.51 -4.84 36.65
CA PHE A 533 17.69 -6.23 36.25
C PHE A 533 16.72 -7.16 36.96
N ARG A 534 16.56 -6.99 38.29
CA ARG A 534 15.57 -7.76 39.06
C ARG A 534 14.14 -7.49 38.59
N ALA A 535 13.80 -6.23 38.27
CA ALA A 535 12.51 -5.87 37.71
C ALA A 535 12.28 -6.46 36.31
N CYS A 536 13.32 -6.50 35.46
CA CYS A 536 13.28 -7.16 34.18
C CYS A 536 12.94 -8.65 34.36
N LEU A 537 13.66 -9.36 35.21
CA LEU A 537 13.43 -10.79 35.47
C LEU A 537 12.02 -11.04 36.04
N ALA A 538 11.53 -10.17 36.90
CA ALA A 538 10.17 -10.25 37.47
C ALA A 538 9.07 -10.01 36.40
N ALA A 539 9.39 -9.30 35.31
CA ALA A 539 8.47 -9.03 34.21
C ALA A 539 8.37 -10.20 33.19
N SER A 540 8.96 -11.35 33.49
CA SER A 540 8.96 -12.56 32.65
C SER A 540 9.43 -12.28 31.20
N PRO A 541 10.67 -11.84 31.01
CA PRO A 541 11.23 -11.50 29.70
C PRO A 541 11.29 -12.72 28.76
N PRO A 542 11.42 -12.49 27.44
CA PRO A 542 11.83 -13.53 26.53
C PRO A 542 13.13 -14.21 27.00
N LYS A 543 13.30 -15.51 26.76
CA LYS A 543 14.42 -16.32 27.28
C LYS A 543 15.82 -15.74 26.96
N GLU A 544 15.92 -15.03 25.86
CA GLU A 544 17.16 -14.35 25.48
C GLU A 544 17.50 -13.24 26.49
N PHE A 545 16.55 -12.31 26.73
CA PHE A 545 16.73 -11.22 27.69
C PHE A 545 16.77 -11.69 29.13
N GLU A 546 16.09 -12.78 29.48
CA GLU A 546 16.18 -13.42 30.78
C GLU A 546 17.62 -13.81 31.11
N ARG A 547 18.28 -14.52 30.19
CA ARG A 547 19.63 -14.99 30.30
C ARG A 547 20.66 -13.85 30.34
N GLU A 548 20.48 -12.86 29.49
CA GLU A 548 21.32 -11.65 29.47
C GLU A 548 21.20 -10.88 30.79
N ALA A 549 19.97 -10.67 31.27
CA ALA A 549 19.74 -9.99 32.53
C ALA A 549 20.32 -10.77 33.71
N MET A 550 20.21 -12.10 33.74
CA MET A 550 20.83 -12.95 34.74
C MET A 550 22.36 -12.85 34.71
N LEU A 551 22.95 -12.91 33.50
CA LEU A 551 24.40 -12.79 33.33
C LEU A 551 24.90 -11.43 33.84
N ASP A 552 24.28 -10.34 33.37
CA ASP A 552 24.68 -8.99 33.79
C ASP A 552 24.44 -8.71 35.27
N LEU A 553 23.37 -9.21 35.82
CA LEU A 553 23.09 -9.15 37.27
C LEU A 553 24.14 -9.96 38.07
N GLY A 554 24.44 -11.18 37.65
CA GLY A 554 25.46 -12.01 38.27
C GLY A 554 26.83 -11.35 38.26
N LEU A 555 27.21 -10.73 37.13
CA LEU A 555 28.46 -9.97 36.98
C LEU A 555 28.48 -8.76 37.94
N LEU A 556 27.38 -8.00 38.01
CA LEU A 556 27.26 -6.85 38.91
C LEU A 556 27.40 -7.27 40.37
N LEU A 557 26.74 -8.34 40.78
CA LEU A 557 26.79 -8.87 42.13
C LEU A 557 28.19 -9.39 42.52
N GLN A 558 28.87 -10.06 41.58
CA GLN A 558 30.25 -10.50 41.76
C GLN A 558 31.19 -9.32 41.94
N GLU A 559 31.05 -8.27 41.14
CA GLU A 559 31.83 -7.02 41.26
C GLU A 559 31.60 -6.31 42.61
N ASP A 560 30.39 -6.43 43.17
CA ASP A 560 30.03 -5.87 44.49
C ASP A 560 30.38 -6.81 45.64
N GLY A 561 31.04 -7.96 45.39
CA GLY A 561 31.49 -8.92 46.39
C GLY A 561 30.35 -9.80 46.95
N ARG A 562 29.17 -9.75 46.40
CA ARG A 562 27.99 -10.59 46.76
C ARG A 562 28.09 -11.96 46.08
N ASN A 563 29.18 -12.66 46.42
CA ASN A 563 29.61 -13.87 45.74
C ASN A 563 28.57 -15.01 45.78
N GLU A 564 27.82 -15.15 46.90
CA GLU A 564 26.78 -16.19 47.05
C GLU A 564 25.69 -16.00 46.03
N GLU A 565 25.14 -14.80 45.92
CA GLU A 565 24.06 -14.48 44.98
C GLU A 565 24.52 -14.60 43.52
N ALA A 566 25.73 -14.14 43.25
CA ALA A 566 26.35 -14.27 41.91
C ALA A 566 26.51 -15.74 41.51
N ALA A 567 27.00 -16.57 42.42
CA ALA A 567 27.17 -18.01 42.22
C ALA A 567 25.85 -18.74 41.96
N GLU A 568 24.79 -18.41 42.68
CA GLU A 568 23.44 -18.95 42.44
C GLU A 568 22.95 -18.63 41.05
N ILE A 569 23.10 -17.38 40.59
CA ILE A 569 22.72 -16.96 39.24
C ILE A 569 23.55 -17.69 38.18
N PHE A 570 24.88 -17.69 38.29
CA PHE A 570 25.74 -18.37 37.33
C PHE A 570 25.48 -19.87 37.26
N GLN A 571 25.14 -20.50 38.38
CA GLN A 571 24.81 -21.92 38.41
C GLN A 571 23.56 -22.24 37.56
N THR A 572 22.58 -21.33 37.54
CA THR A 572 21.36 -21.51 36.70
C THR A 572 21.67 -21.35 35.18
N LEU A 573 22.74 -20.65 34.87
CA LEU A 573 23.13 -20.39 33.48
C LEU A 573 23.98 -21.52 32.84
N LEU A 574 24.46 -22.51 33.64
CA LEU A 574 25.35 -23.56 33.12
C LEU A 574 24.74 -24.44 32.02
N ASP A 575 23.42 -24.62 32.03
CA ASP A 575 22.69 -25.39 31.02
C ASP A 575 22.12 -24.50 29.90
N ALA A 576 22.42 -23.21 29.89
CA ALA A 576 21.86 -22.26 28.94
C ALA A 576 22.80 -22.08 27.73
N PRO A 577 22.30 -21.76 26.55
CA PRO A 577 23.12 -21.44 25.38
C PRO A 577 24.10 -20.28 25.58
N ILE A 578 23.90 -19.46 26.61
CA ILE A 578 24.73 -18.30 26.94
C ILE A 578 26.00 -18.68 27.75
N THR A 579 26.17 -19.94 28.08
CA THR A 579 27.27 -20.43 28.90
C THR A 579 28.65 -20.01 28.39
N GLU A 580 28.83 -19.97 27.06
CA GLU A 580 30.07 -19.50 26.44
C GLU A 580 30.42 -18.06 26.84
N ARG A 581 29.42 -17.22 27.12
CA ARG A 581 29.61 -15.81 27.52
C ARG A 581 30.02 -15.66 28.99
N LEU A 582 29.81 -16.67 29.82
CA LEU A 582 30.39 -16.67 31.17
C LEU A 582 31.92 -16.62 31.14
N GLY A 583 32.50 -17.24 30.11
CA GLY A 583 33.92 -17.31 29.97
C GLY A 583 34.60 -18.33 30.91
N PRO A 584 35.82 -18.81 30.52
CA PRO A 584 36.55 -19.77 31.34
C PRO A 584 36.90 -19.30 32.76
N ASP A 585 37.20 -18.01 32.87
CA ASP A 585 37.57 -17.40 34.14
C ASP A 585 36.42 -17.46 35.19
N ARG A 586 35.20 -17.16 34.79
CA ARG A 586 34.02 -17.19 35.68
C ARG A 586 33.60 -18.61 36.00
N LEU A 587 33.69 -19.53 35.04
CA LEU A 587 33.42 -20.95 35.28
C LEU A 587 34.40 -21.54 36.28
N ALA A 588 35.69 -21.21 36.14
CA ALA A 588 36.68 -21.62 37.11
C ALA A 588 36.46 -21.01 38.51
N TRP A 589 36.11 -19.68 38.52
CA TRP A 589 35.75 -19.01 39.75
C TRP A 589 34.53 -19.65 40.43
N LEU A 590 33.48 -19.96 39.63
CA LEU A 590 32.29 -20.63 40.14
C LEU A 590 32.60 -22.02 40.71
N ALA A 591 33.40 -22.82 40.02
CA ALA A 591 33.81 -24.15 40.49
C ALA A 591 34.61 -24.05 41.79
N GLU A 592 35.52 -23.10 41.90
CA GLU A 592 36.34 -22.88 43.08
C GLU A 592 35.48 -22.34 44.25
N PHE A 593 34.59 -21.38 43.99
CA PHE A 593 33.67 -20.86 45.01
C PHE A 593 32.75 -21.95 45.57
N GLN A 594 32.14 -22.74 44.69
CA GLN A 594 31.24 -23.83 45.08
C GLN A 594 32.01 -24.94 45.84
N LEU A 595 33.24 -25.22 45.46
CA LEU A 595 34.14 -26.14 46.19
C LEU A 595 34.41 -25.61 47.59
N GLY A 596 34.72 -24.31 47.73
CA GLY A 596 34.93 -23.67 49.04
C GLY A 596 33.67 -23.75 49.93
N GLN A 597 32.49 -23.66 49.34
CA GLN A 597 31.21 -23.84 50.06
C GLN A 597 30.83 -25.30 50.30
N LYS A 598 31.68 -26.25 49.95
CA LYS A 598 31.41 -27.71 50.03
C LYS A 598 30.25 -28.19 49.17
N ARG A 599 29.83 -27.44 48.15
CA ARG A 599 28.77 -27.80 47.19
C ARG A 599 29.39 -28.57 46.06
N LEU A 600 29.86 -29.80 46.33
CA LEU A 600 30.75 -30.55 45.45
C LEU A 600 30.17 -30.86 44.09
N ASP A 601 28.85 -31.15 43.97
CA ASP A 601 28.20 -31.42 42.71
C ASP A 601 28.07 -30.17 41.82
N ALA A 602 27.74 -29.05 42.43
CA ALA A 602 27.69 -27.76 41.74
C ALA A 602 29.10 -27.35 41.23
N ALA A 603 30.10 -27.53 42.04
CA ALA A 603 31.52 -27.31 41.67
C ALA A 603 31.91 -28.19 40.49
N ALA A 604 31.60 -29.48 40.53
CA ALA A 604 31.88 -30.44 39.46
C ALA A 604 31.18 -30.06 38.14
N LYS A 605 29.92 -29.63 38.25
CA LYS A 605 29.19 -29.16 37.06
C LYS A 605 29.85 -27.95 36.40
N ALA A 606 30.25 -26.98 37.16
CA ALA A 606 30.97 -25.79 36.65
C ALA A 606 32.30 -26.13 36.01
N ALA A 607 33.10 -26.99 36.64
CA ALA A 607 34.40 -27.46 36.09
C ALA A 607 34.22 -28.30 34.81
N ASN A 608 33.22 -29.18 34.74
CA ASN A 608 32.90 -29.93 33.55
C ASN A 608 32.38 -29.02 32.41
N THR A 609 31.59 -28.03 32.74
CA THR A 609 31.10 -27.01 31.78
C THR A 609 32.29 -26.23 31.23
N LEU A 610 33.28 -25.88 32.04
CA LEU A 610 34.51 -25.24 31.58
C LEU A 610 35.23 -26.13 30.53
N LEU A 611 35.37 -27.43 30.78
CA LEU A 611 35.96 -28.36 29.80
C LEU A 611 35.19 -28.48 28.54
N SER A 612 33.84 -28.44 28.58
CA SER A 612 32.94 -28.56 27.42
C SER A 612 33.13 -27.41 26.45
N LEU A 613 33.56 -26.24 26.91
CA LEU A 613 33.88 -25.07 26.05
C LEU A 613 35.16 -25.25 25.20
N LYS A 614 35.91 -26.35 25.39
CA LYS A 614 37.18 -26.60 24.73
C LYS A 614 38.17 -25.43 24.84
N PRO A 615 38.44 -24.94 26.04
CA PRO A 615 39.26 -23.76 26.25
C PRO A 615 40.75 -24.06 25.94
N ASP A 616 41.60 -23.06 26.07
CA ASP A 616 43.05 -23.26 25.94
C ASP A 616 43.61 -24.21 27.00
N LYS A 617 44.83 -24.65 26.76
CA LYS A 617 45.52 -25.65 27.64
C LYS A 617 45.58 -25.20 29.11
N GLY A 618 45.69 -23.92 29.38
CA GLY A 618 45.73 -23.37 30.74
C GLY A 618 44.44 -23.61 31.50
N TRP A 619 43.30 -23.29 30.84
CA TRP A 619 41.99 -23.53 31.43
C TRP A 619 41.61 -25.00 31.53
N VAL A 620 42.06 -25.83 30.54
CA VAL A 620 41.91 -27.29 30.62
C VAL A 620 42.62 -27.81 31.89
N GLN A 621 43.86 -27.33 32.16
CA GLN A 621 44.63 -27.68 33.37
C GLN A 621 43.91 -27.27 34.63
N THR A 622 43.38 -26.02 34.63
CA THR A 622 42.60 -25.48 35.78
C THR A 622 41.37 -26.35 36.07
N ALA A 623 40.59 -26.66 35.02
CA ALA A 623 39.35 -27.43 35.17
C ALA A 623 39.60 -28.85 35.69
N TRP A 624 40.62 -29.55 35.15
CA TRP A 624 41.00 -30.88 35.63
C TRP A 624 41.57 -30.86 37.06
N THR A 625 42.33 -29.82 37.41
CA THR A 625 42.81 -29.68 38.77
C THR A 625 41.67 -29.45 39.78
N LEU A 626 40.67 -28.61 39.38
CA LEU A 626 39.48 -28.41 40.22
C LEU A 626 38.66 -29.70 40.34
N LEU A 627 38.48 -30.46 39.27
CA LEU A 627 37.84 -31.79 39.35
C LEU A 627 38.62 -32.73 40.25
N GLY A 628 39.94 -32.76 40.17
CA GLY A 628 40.77 -33.55 41.10
C GLY A 628 40.55 -33.18 42.56
N ARG A 629 40.52 -31.88 42.88
CA ARG A 629 40.20 -31.35 44.25
C ARG A 629 38.78 -31.75 44.67
N ILE A 630 37.81 -31.67 43.79
CA ILE A 630 36.41 -32.03 44.04
C ILE A 630 36.28 -33.52 44.32
N HIS A 631 36.86 -34.38 43.47
CA HIS A 631 36.86 -35.84 43.70
C HIS A 631 37.57 -36.21 44.99
N ARG A 632 38.65 -35.51 45.31
CA ARG A 632 39.35 -35.71 46.58
C ARG A 632 38.44 -35.34 47.78
N ALA A 633 37.70 -34.24 47.66
CA ALA A 633 36.75 -33.81 48.70
C ALA A 633 35.54 -34.76 48.83
N LYS A 634 35.20 -35.52 47.77
CA LYS A 634 34.20 -36.57 47.79
C LYS A 634 34.77 -37.93 48.24
N GLU A 635 36.03 -37.99 48.58
CA GLU A 635 36.76 -39.22 48.94
C GLU A 635 36.84 -40.26 47.77
N GLU A 636 36.67 -39.81 46.52
CA GLU A 636 36.72 -40.60 45.29
C GLU A 636 38.15 -40.66 44.78
N ARG A 637 38.94 -41.61 45.29
CA ARG A 637 40.38 -41.66 45.12
C ARG A 637 40.78 -41.81 43.64
N ASP A 638 40.28 -42.83 42.93
CA ASP A 638 40.68 -43.11 41.57
C ASP A 638 40.28 -42.01 40.57
N PRO A 639 39.03 -41.45 40.63
CA PRO A 639 38.66 -40.27 39.88
C PRO A 639 39.55 -39.05 40.14
N ALA A 640 39.97 -38.81 41.40
CA ALA A 640 40.83 -37.68 41.74
C ALA A 640 42.22 -37.87 41.13
N ILE A 641 42.82 -39.09 41.21
CA ILE A 641 44.09 -39.40 40.55
C ILE A 641 44.02 -39.23 39.08
N HIS A 642 42.94 -39.71 38.43
CA HIS A 642 42.70 -39.52 37.00
C HIS A 642 42.68 -38.05 36.65
N ALA A 643 41.86 -37.26 37.31
CA ALA A 643 41.71 -35.83 37.05
C ALA A 643 43.04 -35.07 37.17
N PHE A 644 43.85 -35.33 38.21
CA PHE A 644 45.16 -34.68 38.35
C PHE A 644 46.14 -35.11 37.24
N LYS A 645 46.06 -36.38 36.78
CA LYS A 645 46.85 -36.84 35.64
C LYS A 645 46.47 -36.12 34.36
N GLU A 646 45.17 -35.98 34.08
CA GLU A 646 44.65 -35.21 32.94
C GLU A 646 45.07 -33.74 33.00
N ALA A 647 45.03 -33.13 34.18
CA ALA A 647 45.55 -31.78 34.37
C ALA A 647 47.01 -31.65 33.94
N LEU A 648 47.87 -32.58 34.29
CA LEU A 648 49.27 -32.56 33.92
C LEU A 648 49.49 -32.91 32.42
N ALA A 649 48.69 -33.80 31.88
CA ALA A 649 48.69 -34.16 30.44
C ALA A 649 48.34 -33.00 29.50
N SER A 650 47.61 -31.95 29.97
CA SER A 650 47.32 -30.74 29.19
C SER A 650 48.55 -30.04 28.66
N GLY A 651 49.71 -30.27 29.27
CA GLY A 651 50.94 -29.64 28.84
C GLY A 651 51.07 -28.15 29.15
N ALA A 652 50.16 -27.58 29.94
CA ALA A 652 50.25 -26.20 30.43
C ALA A 652 51.16 -26.09 31.67
N SER A 653 51.65 -24.90 31.91
CA SER A 653 52.54 -24.61 33.03
C SER A 653 51.92 -23.47 33.86
N THR A 654 50.85 -23.78 34.59
CA THR A 654 50.15 -22.83 35.47
C THR A 654 50.32 -23.23 36.94
N ALA A 655 49.88 -22.35 37.84
CA ALA A 655 49.82 -22.65 39.27
C ALA A 655 49.01 -23.91 39.58
N TYR A 656 47.91 -24.12 38.88
CA TYR A 656 47.04 -25.30 39.00
C TYR A 656 47.79 -26.59 38.58
N GLY A 657 48.70 -26.52 37.62
CA GLY A 657 49.54 -27.63 37.25
C GLY A 657 50.55 -28.02 38.38
N ALA A 658 51.13 -27.04 39.05
CA ALA A 658 51.96 -27.28 40.21
C ALA A 658 51.17 -27.89 41.40
N GLU A 659 49.93 -27.40 41.59
CA GLU A 659 49.03 -27.96 42.61
C GLU A 659 48.61 -29.40 42.27
N ALA A 660 48.22 -29.64 40.98
CA ALA A 660 47.84 -31.00 40.52
C ALA A 660 48.97 -32.02 40.78
N ALA A 661 50.22 -31.66 40.44
CA ALA A 661 51.36 -32.53 40.68
C ALA A 661 51.57 -32.79 42.19
N LEU A 662 51.47 -31.72 43.00
CA LEU A 662 51.58 -31.84 44.46
C LEU A 662 50.52 -32.81 45.00
N ARG A 663 49.25 -32.60 44.69
CA ARG A 663 48.13 -33.41 45.20
C ARG A 663 48.19 -34.85 44.70
N LEU A 664 48.60 -35.07 43.46
CA LEU A 664 48.83 -36.41 42.91
C LEU A 664 49.94 -37.14 43.61
N GLY A 665 51.06 -36.44 43.90
CA GLY A 665 52.12 -36.99 44.71
C GLY A 665 51.67 -37.38 46.13
N GLU A 666 50.90 -36.52 46.81
CA GLU A 666 50.30 -36.82 48.12
C GLU A 666 49.45 -38.10 48.10
N MET A 667 48.55 -38.21 47.09
CA MET A 667 47.65 -39.37 46.96
C MET A 667 48.41 -40.69 46.64
N LEU A 668 49.41 -40.63 45.75
CA LEU A 668 50.22 -41.78 45.43
C LEU A 668 51.08 -42.22 46.61
N MET A 669 51.67 -41.31 47.35
CA MET A 669 52.39 -41.58 48.58
C MET A 669 51.50 -42.33 49.61
N GLN A 670 50.26 -41.85 49.83
CA GLN A 670 49.28 -42.52 50.69
C GLN A 670 48.91 -43.91 50.21
N GLY A 671 49.03 -44.19 48.89
CA GLY A 671 48.81 -45.50 48.29
C GLY A 671 50.03 -46.41 48.28
N GLY A 672 51.17 -45.97 48.82
CA GLY A 672 52.42 -46.74 48.85
C GLY A 672 53.18 -46.70 47.55
N HIS A 673 52.81 -45.89 46.54
CA HIS A 673 53.49 -45.75 45.26
C HIS A 673 54.61 -44.67 45.37
N PHE A 674 55.62 -44.95 46.22
CA PHE A 674 56.57 -43.92 46.64
C PHE A 674 57.47 -43.40 45.48
N ASP A 675 57.89 -44.29 44.55
CA ASP A 675 58.68 -43.81 43.41
C ASP A 675 57.96 -42.92 42.43
N GLU A 676 56.67 -43.23 42.16
CA GLU A 676 55.87 -42.38 41.37
C GLU A 676 55.52 -41.04 42.09
N ALA A 677 55.23 -41.11 43.37
CA ALA A 677 54.94 -39.93 44.19
C ALA A 677 56.14 -38.98 44.20
N ALA A 678 57.40 -39.48 44.31
CA ALA A 678 58.59 -38.68 44.25
C ALA A 678 58.72 -37.92 42.90
N ASN A 679 58.38 -38.55 41.80
CA ASN A 679 58.39 -37.92 40.48
C ASN A 679 57.42 -36.74 40.43
N TYR A 680 56.19 -36.93 40.93
CA TYR A 680 55.21 -35.85 40.91
C TYR A 680 55.53 -34.74 41.93
N PHE A 681 56.15 -35.02 43.07
CA PHE A 681 56.62 -33.97 43.95
C PHE A 681 57.76 -33.15 43.34
N ASN A 682 58.68 -33.82 42.60
CA ASN A 682 59.74 -33.13 41.85
C ASN A 682 59.12 -32.24 40.75
N ASP A 683 58.11 -32.76 39.99
CA ASP A 683 57.37 -31.97 38.99
C ASP A 683 56.67 -30.78 39.61
N ALA A 684 56.04 -30.97 40.76
CA ALA A 684 55.39 -29.84 41.50
C ALA A 684 56.43 -28.79 41.90
N ALA A 685 57.60 -29.21 42.43
CA ALA A 685 58.67 -28.28 42.80
C ALA A 685 59.26 -27.51 41.62
N ALA A 686 59.39 -28.20 40.46
CA ALA A 686 59.84 -27.58 39.25
C ALA A 686 58.85 -26.56 38.65
N ARG A 687 57.57 -26.90 38.63
CA ARG A 687 56.49 -26.01 38.19
C ARG A 687 56.30 -24.82 39.11
N ALA A 688 56.53 -24.98 40.41
CA ALA A 688 56.39 -23.90 41.40
C ALA A 688 57.71 -23.10 41.51
N SER A 689 58.22 -22.63 40.40
CA SER A 689 59.54 -21.94 40.36
C SER A 689 59.45 -20.42 40.61
N THR A 690 58.27 -19.82 40.55
CA THR A 690 58.07 -18.38 40.73
C THR A 690 57.86 -18.02 42.21
N PRO A 691 58.14 -16.78 42.64
CA PRO A 691 57.95 -16.35 44.02
C PRO A 691 56.51 -16.52 44.55
N GLU A 692 55.50 -16.33 43.64
CA GLU A 692 54.06 -16.45 44.00
C GLU A 692 53.66 -17.90 44.32
N LEU A 693 54.39 -18.88 43.83
CA LEU A 693 54.18 -20.31 44.02
C LEU A 693 55.08 -20.93 45.09
N LEU A 694 55.87 -20.12 45.81
CA LEU A 694 56.80 -20.57 46.81
C LEU A 694 56.14 -21.50 47.85
N GLY A 695 54.91 -21.22 48.25
CA GLY A 695 54.12 -22.07 49.13
C GLY A 695 53.94 -23.50 48.59
N LEU A 696 53.55 -23.64 47.32
CA LEU A 696 53.44 -24.96 46.69
C LEU A 696 54.81 -25.67 46.57
N ARG A 697 55.89 -24.92 46.34
CA ARG A 697 57.23 -25.48 46.25
C ARG A 697 57.69 -26.03 47.59
N VAL A 698 57.49 -25.32 48.71
CA VAL A 698 57.74 -25.80 50.07
C VAL A 698 57.02 -27.11 50.36
N HIS A 699 55.69 -27.14 50.03
CA HIS A 699 54.89 -28.36 50.20
C HIS A 699 55.40 -29.54 49.34
N ALA A 700 55.91 -29.27 48.12
CA ALA A 700 56.49 -30.30 47.29
C ALA A 700 57.75 -30.88 47.88
N TYR A 701 58.66 -30.06 48.41
CA TYR A 701 59.85 -30.55 49.10
C TYR A 701 59.53 -31.28 50.40
N MET A 702 58.52 -30.79 51.16
CA MET A 702 58.01 -31.55 52.33
C MET A 702 57.38 -32.89 51.92
N GLY A 703 56.69 -32.94 50.78
CA GLY A 703 56.16 -34.16 50.20
C GLY A 703 57.28 -35.15 49.86
N LEU A 704 58.35 -34.70 49.20
CA LEU A 704 59.55 -35.51 48.96
C LEU A 704 60.17 -36.06 50.26
N ALA A 705 60.29 -35.23 51.27
CA ALA A 705 60.82 -35.62 52.53
C ALA A 705 59.94 -36.71 53.24
N ARG A 706 58.67 -36.47 53.35
CA ARG A 706 57.67 -37.41 53.90
C ARG A 706 57.57 -38.72 53.10
N ASN A 707 57.68 -38.61 51.79
CA ASN A 707 57.65 -39.77 50.89
C ASN A 707 58.89 -40.66 51.06
N ALA A 708 60.09 -40.06 51.17
CA ALA A 708 61.28 -40.77 51.44
C ALA A 708 61.26 -41.42 52.83
N GLU A 709 60.74 -40.70 53.88
CA GLU A 709 60.57 -41.23 55.19
C GLU A 709 59.64 -42.47 55.21
N ALA A 710 58.47 -42.34 54.52
CA ALA A 710 57.50 -43.42 54.40
C ALA A 710 58.05 -44.64 53.63
N LYS A 711 58.92 -44.41 52.64
CA LYS A 711 59.65 -45.48 51.90
C LYS A 711 60.74 -46.17 52.75
N GLY A 712 61.16 -45.55 53.87
CA GLY A 712 62.24 -46.01 54.69
C GLY A 712 63.68 -45.58 54.23
N ASP A 713 63.73 -44.67 53.29
CA ASP A 713 65.04 -44.08 52.81
C ASP A 713 65.37 -42.87 53.69
N GLU A 714 65.95 -43.16 54.86
CA GLU A 714 66.28 -42.19 55.84
C GLU A 714 67.23 -41.11 55.37
N ASP A 715 68.20 -41.48 54.54
CA ASP A 715 69.18 -40.55 53.97
C ASP A 715 68.58 -39.58 52.98
N ALA A 716 67.69 -40.06 52.17
CA ALA A 716 66.96 -39.16 51.26
C ALA A 716 65.96 -38.29 52.04
N ALA A 717 65.25 -38.83 53.05
CA ALA A 717 64.33 -38.08 53.88
C ALA A 717 65.04 -36.92 54.59
N LEU A 718 66.20 -37.21 55.20
CA LEU A 718 67.03 -36.20 55.83
C LEU A 718 67.43 -35.09 54.87
N ARG A 719 67.94 -35.46 53.65
CA ARG A 719 68.34 -34.47 52.63
C ARG A 719 67.15 -33.52 52.28
N TYR A 720 66.03 -34.09 52.08
CA TYR A 720 64.84 -33.24 51.69
C TYR A 720 64.35 -32.40 52.88
N TYR A 721 64.29 -32.91 54.13
CA TYR A 721 63.92 -32.11 55.25
C TYR A 721 64.92 -30.96 55.49
N MET A 722 66.23 -31.25 55.35
CA MET A 722 67.23 -30.19 55.40
C MET A 722 67.06 -29.17 54.28
N SER A 723 66.74 -29.65 53.05
CA SER A 723 66.46 -28.73 51.91
C SER A 723 65.33 -27.78 52.25
N VAL A 724 64.22 -28.24 52.89
CA VAL A 724 63.14 -27.37 53.35
C VAL A 724 63.63 -26.35 54.33
N GLY A 725 64.44 -26.76 55.33
CA GLY A 725 65.00 -25.84 56.30
C GLY A 725 65.93 -24.77 55.72
N ILE A 726 66.71 -25.11 54.68
CA ILE A 726 67.75 -24.22 54.09
C ILE A 726 67.09 -23.30 53.06
N LEU A 727 66.23 -23.85 52.19
CA LEU A 727 65.75 -23.12 50.99
C LEU A 727 64.52 -22.25 51.24
N PHE A 728 63.84 -22.45 52.38
CA PHE A 728 62.55 -21.82 52.61
C PHE A 728 62.46 -21.14 53.99
N ASN A 729 61.46 -20.29 54.18
CA ASN A 729 61.20 -19.59 55.42
C ASN A 729 59.67 -19.66 55.72
N ASP A 730 59.11 -20.85 55.70
CA ASP A 730 57.69 -21.12 56.01
C ASP A 730 57.59 -21.33 57.56
N ALA A 731 56.69 -20.58 58.19
CA ALA A 731 56.50 -20.60 59.62
C ALA A 731 55.90 -21.91 60.14
N THR A 732 55.35 -22.76 59.35
CA THR A 732 54.73 -24.02 59.68
C THR A 732 55.57 -25.22 59.32
N LEU A 733 55.96 -25.27 58.04
CA LEU A 733 56.64 -26.45 57.46
C LEU A 733 58.13 -26.50 57.75
N VAL A 734 58.83 -25.37 57.88
CA VAL A 734 60.25 -25.35 58.20
C VAL A 734 60.51 -25.81 59.67
N PRO A 735 59.75 -25.43 60.70
CA PRO A 735 59.85 -26.00 61.98
C PRO A 735 59.68 -27.50 62.08
N GLU A 736 58.63 -28.02 61.33
CA GLU A 736 58.41 -29.45 61.16
C GLU A 736 59.63 -30.17 60.51
N ALA A 737 60.10 -29.60 59.39
CA ALA A 737 61.26 -30.17 58.67
C ALA A 737 62.51 -30.23 59.56
N LEU A 738 62.85 -29.18 60.26
CA LEU A 738 63.99 -29.13 61.16
C LEU A 738 63.81 -30.12 62.31
N HIS A 739 62.64 -30.26 62.93
CA HIS A 739 62.35 -31.22 63.97
C HIS A 739 62.50 -32.67 63.45
N LYS A 740 61.95 -32.96 62.27
CA LYS A 740 62.04 -34.26 61.61
C LYS A 740 63.51 -34.57 61.23
N ALA A 741 64.26 -33.61 60.70
CA ALA A 741 65.64 -33.76 60.39
C ALA A 741 66.45 -34.08 61.70
N ALA A 742 66.23 -33.40 62.79
CA ALA A 742 66.82 -33.68 64.03
C ALA A 742 66.59 -35.07 64.59
N THR A 743 65.32 -35.54 64.49
CA THR A 743 64.94 -36.87 64.88
C THR A 743 65.55 -37.99 64.05
N LEU A 744 65.67 -37.76 62.74
CA LEU A 744 66.36 -38.70 61.81
C LEU A 744 67.88 -38.71 62.10
N LEU A 745 68.49 -37.57 62.38
CA LEU A 745 69.92 -37.50 62.68
C LEU A 745 70.22 -38.23 64.05
N ASP A 746 69.38 -38.18 65.01
CA ASP A 746 69.52 -38.99 66.18
C ASP A 746 69.43 -40.50 65.93
N LYS A 747 68.46 -40.86 65.06
CA LYS A 747 68.34 -42.26 64.68
C LYS A 747 69.50 -42.82 63.95
N LEU A 748 70.10 -41.94 63.15
CA LEU A 748 71.35 -42.24 62.37
C LEU A 748 72.66 -42.17 63.23
N GLY A 749 72.58 -41.88 64.53
CA GLY A 749 73.70 -41.76 65.44
C GLY A 749 74.44 -40.41 65.26
N ARG A 750 73.95 -39.47 64.58
CA ARG A 750 74.58 -38.14 64.31
C ARG A 750 74.08 -37.05 65.30
N GLY A 751 74.21 -37.34 66.54
CA GLY A 751 73.71 -36.50 67.70
C GLY A 751 74.16 -35.09 67.73
N GLN A 752 75.43 -34.80 67.33
CA GLN A 752 75.86 -33.39 67.30
C GLN A 752 75.13 -32.55 66.23
N GLU A 753 74.88 -33.14 65.07
CA GLU A 753 74.19 -32.48 64.01
C GLU A 753 72.64 -32.38 64.38
N ALA A 754 72.08 -33.38 64.98
CA ALA A 754 70.74 -33.34 65.48
C ALA A 754 70.53 -32.15 66.45
N GLN A 755 71.55 -31.94 67.38
CA GLN A 755 71.50 -30.85 68.32
C GLN A 755 71.54 -29.48 67.62
N ALA A 756 72.42 -29.34 66.57
CA ALA A 756 72.47 -28.13 65.76
C ALA A 756 71.12 -27.77 65.12
N MET A 757 70.41 -28.77 64.59
CA MET A 757 69.11 -28.58 64.02
C MET A 757 68.05 -28.13 65.05
N ARG A 758 68.13 -28.66 66.28
CA ARG A 758 67.23 -28.20 67.33
C ARG A 758 67.56 -26.77 67.79
N GLU A 759 68.87 -26.38 67.82
CA GLU A 759 69.29 -25.02 68.13
C GLU A 759 68.81 -24.05 67.04
N GLU A 760 68.94 -24.43 65.75
CA GLU A 760 68.43 -23.67 64.62
C GLU A 760 66.90 -23.51 64.72
N LEU A 761 66.17 -24.59 64.99
CA LEU A 761 64.76 -24.56 65.19
C LEU A 761 64.36 -23.56 66.23
N LYS A 762 65.03 -23.63 67.42
CA LYS A 762 64.77 -22.71 68.56
C LYS A 762 65.13 -21.26 68.22
N ALA A 763 66.17 -21.03 67.51
CA ALA A 763 66.63 -19.69 67.08
C ALA A 763 65.74 -19.03 66.09
N ARG A 764 65.36 -19.78 65.04
CA ARG A 764 64.57 -19.24 63.90
C ARG A 764 63.05 -19.22 64.20
N TYR A 765 62.56 -20.18 65.04
CA TYR A 765 61.13 -20.37 65.27
C TYR A 765 60.83 -20.59 66.76
N PRO A 766 61.13 -19.64 67.67
CA PRO A 766 60.98 -19.78 69.11
C PRO A 766 59.57 -20.06 69.54
N ASP A 767 58.58 -19.54 68.78
CA ASP A 767 57.15 -19.68 69.08
C ASP A 767 56.56 -21.00 68.61
N SER A 768 57.28 -21.80 67.85
CA SER A 768 56.82 -23.10 67.35
C SER A 768 56.60 -24.10 68.51
N PRO A 769 55.51 -24.82 68.64
CA PRO A 769 55.36 -25.89 69.60
C PRO A 769 56.48 -26.92 69.53
N LEU A 770 57.08 -27.16 68.41
CA LEU A 770 58.19 -28.12 68.21
C LEU A 770 59.49 -27.69 68.76
N SER A 771 59.70 -26.41 68.87
CA SER A 771 60.91 -25.85 69.51
C SER A 771 60.93 -26.09 71.03
N ARG A 772 59.79 -26.32 71.65
CA ARG A 772 59.61 -26.57 73.10
C ARG A 772 59.73 -28.05 73.44
N GLN A 773 59.37 -28.97 72.54
CA GLN A 773 59.42 -30.41 72.76
C GLN A 773 60.84 -31.00 72.82
N GLY A 774 61.85 -30.35 72.20
CA GLY A 774 63.20 -30.80 72.19
C GLY A 774 63.98 -30.56 73.50
N SER A 775 63.41 -29.76 74.42
CA SER A 775 64.05 -29.44 75.71
C SER A 775 63.79 -30.48 76.83
N THR A 776 62.71 -31.25 76.63
CA THR A 776 62.29 -32.23 77.65
C THR A 776 63.02 -33.56 77.60
N GLN A 777 63.53 -33.98 76.45
CA GLN A 777 64.28 -35.25 76.33
C GLN A 777 65.72 -35.13 76.75
N THR A 778 66.33 -33.95 76.70
CA THR A 778 67.70 -33.73 77.14
C THR A 778 67.84 -33.59 78.65
N GLU A 779 66.79 -33.12 79.35
CA GLU A 779 66.77 -33.01 80.78
C GLU A 779 66.55 -34.37 81.46
N THR A 780 65.91 -35.38 80.78
CA THR A 780 65.74 -36.69 81.38
C THR A 780 66.98 -37.56 81.32
N GLN A 781 67.77 -37.44 80.30
CA GLN A 781 69.11 -38.16 80.20
C GLN A 781 70.23 -37.58 81.06
N SER A 782 70.11 -36.30 81.46
CA SER A 782 71.12 -35.68 82.34
C SER A 782 70.85 -35.93 83.82
N ARG A 783 69.63 -36.46 84.16
CA ARG A 783 69.27 -36.83 85.55
C ARG A 783 69.48 -38.30 85.86
N GLU A 784 69.66 -39.19 84.87
CA GLU A 784 69.97 -40.61 85.15
C GLU A 784 71.49 -40.89 85.27
N GLY A 785 72.34 -39.90 84.91
CA GLY A 785 73.82 -40.02 85.03
C GLY A 785 74.45 -39.48 86.28
N LYS A 786 73.66 -39.06 87.38
CA LYS A 786 74.22 -38.61 88.60
C LYS A 786 73.55 -39.26 89.85
N GLY A 787 73.43 -40.55 89.84
CA GLY A 787 72.93 -41.29 90.99
C GLY A 787 73.60 -42.69 91.09
N GLY A 788 74.92 -42.74 91.31
CA GLY A 788 75.59 -43.97 91.59
C GLY A 788 77.09 -43.78 91.86
N ALA A 789 77.48 -43.32 92.99
CA ALA A 789 78.62 -43.58 93.82
C ALA A 789 78.59 -43.04 95.20
#